data_0dd1c3dc612ba666ad568c2743fb6742
#
_entry.id   0dd1c3dc612ba666ad568c2743fb6742
#
_cell.length_a   1.000
_cell.length_b   1.000
_cell.length_c   1.000
_cell.angle_alpha   90.00
_cell.angle_beta   90.00
_cell.angle_gamma   90.00
#
_symmetry.space_group_name_H-M   'P 1'
#
loop_
_entity.id
_entity.type
_entity.pdbx_description
1 polymer ?
#
loop_
_entity_poly.entity_id
_entity_poly.type
_entity_poly.pdbx_seq_one_letter_code
_entity_poly.pdbx_strand_id
1 'polypeptide(L)'
;MANLYKKDSPFQVYISFKKYLDVLEHIRYNDRLEYRVNYAESLIESTRNFKELREGFQDTALLDKYEDLIRLLLADLFPTGLTRNEIKAASIPLSNITFNYTERFKDILKDAGKDFEIELRNISDNEFYVFCCCLILQSYFKKDIKSTLPFYYDIPNKQGIMKHYKITVNSDFTEITPTEDAKIPSDDILDMLLENLDDFKLWKKYFPSQSWILKGFTIISLVDCTSEVALSDLKSSMIEIDPENMNPNENLTEIFKSYFDVSELSFGLMTFNKKEQKLDKLPIYESLLTNHILDFWINAFDEDTRKTTFNNLNHNSKPVVVSNVNNLDENVKLLPSFSILKDNNVNSFMVIPIMKDGELLAIMEFTSPIAGSFNGLKLKKLEFFTDMVLFSLNRFYFEKNYQIEAIIQREYTTIHDSVVWKFRNEAEKYFTASLGKKIYTLKQIAFKNLTPLFGVSDIRSSSEKRFNLMLQDLNQQIEWLNEILVLNNSDSEKFVLALDVFENEINNEIKADTEQRFQRLLREEIHPFLQGKLEVRTSREIKTRIKDYFSHIFTSTDLFYHHRKNLDDSITLVNRKLADMLDESQVKAQEIFPHYYERFKSDGVEHNLYIGTTIAPELHYTSKVVHKLRYWQLKTICKMELEFQSFKKYLPVPLDIASLIFVYNEKIDIRFRMDEKRFDVDGAYNSYYEIIKKRLDKAHVKDSSERITAPGKITIVYFGMENQKEYLDYISKLQKKGVLQNDIEFLRVEDLQGITGLLALRVSFTLPQE
;
A
#
# COMPACT_ATOMS: atom_id res chain seq x y z
N MET A 1 -29.59 -1.65 -52.94
CA MET A 1 -28.76 -2.76 -52.46
C MET A 1 -28.42 -2.43 -51.00
N ALA A 2 -29.00 -3.14 -50.06
CA ALA A 2 -28.63 -2.98 -48.68
C ALA A 2 -27.18 -3.46 -48.51
N ASN A 3 -26.33 -2.62 -47.90
CA ASN A 3 -24.94 -2.98 -47.61
C ASN A 3 -24.96 -4.19 -46.67
N LEU A 4 -24.55 -5.36 -47.13
CA LEU A 4 -24.50 -6.61 -46.37
C LEU A 4 -23.62 -6.53 -45.12
N TYR A 5 -22.85 -5.46 -45.00
CA TYR A 5 -21.87 -5.25 -43.94
C TYR A 5 -22.04 -3.89 -43.29
N LYS A 6 -22.26 -3.88 -41.99
CA LYS A 6 -22.19 -2.67 -41.17
C LYS A 6 -20.73 -2.17 -41.00
N LYS A 7 -19.73 -3.03 -41.30
CA LYS A 7 -18.30 -2.74 -41.12
C LYS A 7 -17.55 -2.73 -42.42
N ASP A 8 -16.59 -1.82 -42.61
CA ASP A 8 -15.69 -1.77 -43.76
C ASP A 8 -14.78 -3.02 -43.79
N SER A 9 -14.53 -3.57 -44.99
CA SER A 9 -13.66 -4.74 -45.13
C SER A 9 -12.97 -4.77 -46.51
N PRO A 10 -11.85 -5.47 -46.67
CA PRO A 10 -11.18 -5.64 -47.95
C PRO A 10 -11.99 -6.53 -48.95
N PHE A 11 -13.09 -7.15 -48.49
CA PHE A 11 -13.80 -8.16 -49.26
C PHE A 11 -15.07 -7.67 -49.96
N GLN A 12 -15.27 -8.11 -51.21
CA GLN A 12 -16.57 -8.27 -51.84
C GLN A 12 -17.05 -9.69 -51.57
N VAL A 13 -18.17 -9.86 -50.90
CA VAL A 13 -18.64 -11.18 -50.48
C VAL A 13 -19.74 -11.68 -51.36
N TYR A 14 -19.63 -12.94 -51.76
CA TYR A 14 -20.62 -13.69 -52.57
C TYR A 14 -20.98 -14.99 -51.84
N ILE A 15 -22.25 -15.25 -51.70
CA ILE A 15 -22.77 -16.52 -51.18
C ILE A 15 -22.66 -17.56 -52.28
N SER A 16 -21.99 -18.69 -52.05
CA SER A 16 -21.85 -19.75 -53.02
C SER A 16 -21.70 -21.11 -52.33
N PHE A 17 -22.28 -22.12 -52.94
CA PHE A 17 -22.15 -23.51 -52.46
C PHE A 17 -21.17 -24.32 -53.32
N LYS A 18 -20.44 -23.67 -54.25
CA LYS A 18 -19.51 -24.32 -55.16
C LYS A 18 -18.54 -25.26 -54.45
N LYS A 19 -17.84 -24.80 -53.48
CA LYS A 19 -16.84 -25.61 -52.73
C LYS A 19 -17.46 -26.86 -52.11
N TYR A 20 -18.67 -26.75 -51.57
CA TYR A 20 -19.35 -27.92 -51.03
C TYR A 20 -19.83 -28.88 -52.10
N LEU A 21 -20.32 -28.35 -53.24
CA LEU A 21 -20.66 -29.17 -54.43
C LEU A 21 -19.43 -29.88 -54.99
N ASP A 22 -18.24 -29.26 -54.97
CA ASP A 22 -16.99 -29.88 -55.38
C ASP A 22 -16.63 -31.05 -54.45
N VAL A 23 -16.88 -30.93 -53.10
CA VAL A 23 -16.75 -32.03 -52.16
C VAL A 23 -17.71 -33.18 -52.44
N LEU A 24 -18.97 -32.88 -52.78
CA LEU A 24 -19.95 -33.88 -53.16
C LEU A 24 -19.57 -34.58 -54.46
N GLU A 25 -19.03 -33.85 -55.46
CA GLU A 25 -18.50 -34.46 -56.71
C GLU A 25 -17.30 -35.37 -56.36
N HIS A 26 -16.43 -34.99 -55.48
CA HIS A 26 -15.34 -35.88 -55.04
C HIS A 26 -15.88 -37.16 -54.36
N ILE A 27 -16.90 -37.09 -53.52
CA ILE A 27 -17.57 -38.23 -52.91
C ILE A 27 -18.16 -39.13 -53.99
N ARG A 28 -18.87 -38.55 -54.95
CA ARG A 28 -19.48 -39.27 -56.09
C ARG A 28 -18.48 -40.15 -56.82
N TYR A 29 -17.24 -39.69 -57.02
CA TYR A 29 -16.25 -40.41 -57.84
C TYR A 29 -15.32 -41.30 -57.04
N ASN A 30 -15.09 -41.00 -55.70
CA ASN A 30 -14.02 -41.63 -54.96
C ASN A 30 -14.48 -42.39 -53.71
N ASP A 31 -15.75 -42.25 -53.26
CA ASP A 31 -16.22 -42.97 -52.08
C ASP A 31 -16.55 -44.44 -52.43
N ARG A 32 -16.27 -45.34 -51.46
CA ARG A 32 -16.51 -46.77 -51.61
C ARG A 32 -17.90 -47.20 -51.15
N LEU A 33 -18.62 -46.33 -50.45
CA LEU A 33 -19.93 -46.62 -49.89
C LEU A 33 -21.02 -46.15 -50.86
N GLU A 34 -21.68 -47.08 -51.53
CA GLU A 34 -22.69 -46.84 -52.55
C GLU A 34 -23.79 -45.87 -52.07
N TYR A 35 -24.24 -45.95 -50.84
CA TYR A 35 -25.26 -45.00 -50.35
C TYR A 35 -24.77 -43.55 -50.30
N ARG A 36 -23.48 -43.29 -50.05
CA ARG A 36 -22.90 -41.95 -50.03
C ARG A 36 -22.76 -41.41 -51.45
N VAL A 37 -22.37 -42.29 -52.39
CA VAL A 37 -22.31 -41.93 -53.82
C VAL A 37 -23.70 -41.53 -54.34
N ASN A 38 -24.71 -42.36 -54.07
CA ASN A 38 -26.11 -42.09 -54.49
C ASN A 38 -26.66 -40.83 -53.84
N TYR A 39 -26.34 -40.58 -52.58
CA TYR A 39 -26.70 -39.36 -51.82
C TYR A 39 -26.06 -38.13 -52.49
N ALA A 40 -24.76 -38.14 -52.74
CA ALA A 40 -24.03 -37.04 -53.33
C ALA A 40 -24.57 -36.76 -54.77
N GLU A 41 -24.81 -37.79 -55.55
CA GLU A 41 -25.41 -37.68 -56.94
C GLU A 41 -26.77 -37.02 -56.86
N SER A 42 -27.65 -37.44 -55.97
CA SER A 42 -28.98 -36.85 -55.77
C SER A 42 -28.92 -35.35 -55.43
N LEU A 43 -28.00 -34.93 -54.56
CA LEU A 43 -27.80 -33.52 -54.17
C LEU A 43 -27.26 -32.69 -55.39
N ILE A 44 -26.28 -33.22 -56.11
CA ILE A 44 -25.73 -32.55 -57.30
C ILE A 44 -26.79 -32.34 -58.32
N GLU A 45 -27.61 -33.37 -58.64
CA GLU A 45 -28.68 -33.29 -59.64
C GLU A 45 -29.77 -32.28 -59.18
N SER A 46 -30.16 -32.25 -57.92
CA SER A 46 -31.16 -31.30 -57.40
C SER A 46 -30.72 -29.83 -57.54
N THR A 47 -29.42 -29.57 -57.59
CA THR A 47 -28.87 -28.21 -57.73
C THR A 47 -28.53 -27.83 -59.21
N ARG A 48 -28.62 -28.74 -60.11
CA ARG A 48 -28.15 -28.59 -61.50
C ARG A 48 -28.78 -27.38 -62.24
N ASN A 49 -30.03 -27.11 -61.99
CA ASN A 49 -30.77 -26.04 -62.63
C ASN A 49 -30.62 -24.67 -61.95
N PHE A 50 -29.91 -24.59 -60.83
CA PHE A 50 -29.77 -23.39 -60.06
C PHE A 50 -28.31 -22.92 -60.11
N LYS A 51 -27.94 -22.30 -61.25
CA LYS A 51 -26.55 -21.86 -61.48
C LYS A 51 -26.05 -20.87 -60.43
N GLU A 52 -26.91 -20.00 -59.87
CA GLU A 52 -26.61 -19.01 -58.89
C GLU A 52 -25.97 -19.63 -57.61
N LEU A 53 -26.41 -20.80 -57.20
CA LEU A 53 -25.85 -21.50 -56.05
C LEU A 53 -24.37 -21.91 -56.26
N ARG A 54 -23.95 -22.13 -57.54
CA ARG A 54 -22.56 -22.46 -57.87
C ARG A 54 -21.76 -21.21 -58.26
N GLU A 55 -22.32 -20.33 -59.09
CA GLU A 55 -21.63 -19.12 -59.56
C GLU A 55 -21.49 -18.07 -58.43
N GLY A 56 -22.44 -18.04 -57.48
CA GLY A 56 -22.50 -17.12 -56.34
C GLY A 56 -23.39 -15.90 -56.60
N PHE A 57 -23.93 -15.38 -55.52
CA PHE A 57 -24.86 -14.24 -55.50
C PHE A 57 -24.64 -13.36 -54.28
N GLN A 58 -25.11 -12.12 -54.35
CA GLN A 58 -25.06 -11.14 -53.25
C GLN A 58 -26.45 -10.83 -52.68
N ASP A 59 -27.51 -11.15 -53.40
CA ASP A 59 -28.87 -10.89 -52.96
C ASP A 59 -29.35 -11.93 -51.95
N THR A 60 -29.50 -11.48 -50.69
CA THR A 60 -29.93 -12.33 -49.55
C THR A 60 -31.35 -12.88 -49.73
N ALA A 61 -32.20 -12.23 -50.53
CA ALA A 61 -33.55 -12.72 -50.79
C ALA A 61 -33.53 -14.10 -51.50
N LEU A 62 -32.45 -14.44 -52.18
CA LEU A 62 -32.28 -15.76 -52.79
C LEU A 62 -32.07 -16.88 -51.76
N LEU A 63 -31.61 -16.56 -50.53
CA LEU A 63 -31.55 -17.54 -49.46
C LEU A 63 -32.94 -18.01 -49.03
N ASP A 64 -33.89 -17.07 -48.91
CA ASP A 64 -35.26 -17.40 -48.58
C ASP A 64 -35.96 -18.12 -49.74
N LYS A 65 -35.70 -17.67 -50.97
CA LYS A 65 -36.25 -18.31 -52.19
C LYS A 65 -35.81 -19.78 -52.32
N TYR A 66 -34.58 -20.10 -51.94
CA TYR A 66 -34.00 -21.43 -52.08
C TYR A 66 -33.87 -22.17 -50.74
N GLU A 67 -34.62 -21.75 -49.69
CA GLU A 67 -34.50 -22.29 -48.34
C GLU A 67 -34.56 -23.80 -48.28
N ASP A 68 -35.58 -24.42 -48.88
CA ASP A 68 -35.77 -25.86 -48.88
C ASP A 68 -34.61 -26.61 -49.61
N LEU A 69 -34.13 -26.04 -50.72
CA LEU A 69 -33.03 -26.62 -51.47
C LEU A 69 -31.68 -26.49 -50.70
N ILE A 70 -31.44 -25.34 -50.08
CA ILE A 70 -30.27 -25.12 -49.22
C ILE A 70 -30.31 -26.05 -48.01
N ARG A 71 -31.49 -26.20 -47.40
CA ARG A 71 -31.66 -27.11 -46.29
C ARG A 71 -31.39 -28.56 -46.68
N LEU A 72 -31.85 -28.98 -47.83
CA LEU A 72 -31.57 -30.31 -48.39
C LEU A 72 -30.07 -30.46 -48.66
N LEU A 73 -29.44 -29.48 -49.30
CA LEU A 73 -28.02 -29.49 -49.65
C LEU A 73 -27.14 -29.59 -48.41
N LEU A 74 -27.48 -28.86 -47.32
CA LEU A 74 -26.71 -28.84 -46.10
C LEU A 74 -27.08 -29.92 -45.07
N ALA A 75 -27.98 -30.87 -45.42
CA ALA A 75 -28.50 -31.85 -44.47
C ALA A 75 -27.41 -32.70 -43.81
N ASP A 76 -26.34 -33.03 -44.50
CA ASP A 76 -25.20 -33.79 -43.97
C ASP A 76 -24.34 -32.96 -42.97
N LEU A 77 -24.26 -31.66 -43.19
CA LEU A 77 -23.56 -30.73 -42.30
C LEU A 77 -24.39 -30.36 -41.06
N PHE A 78 -25.72 -30.58 -41.08
CA PHE A 78 -26.67 -30.33 -40.01
C PHE A 78 -27.49 -31.58 -39.69
N PRO A 79 -26.86 -32.68 -39.20
CA PRO A 79 -27.52 -33.95 -39.00
C PRO A 79 -28.65 -33.83 -38.00
N THR A 80 -29.81 -34.38 -38.32
CA THR A 80 -31.03 -34.31 -37.51
C THR A 80 -30.83 -34.85 -36.08
N GLY A 81 -29.98 -35.87 -35.92
CA GLY A 81 -29.68 -36.49 -34.63
C GLY A 81 -28.94 -35.56 -33.65
N LEU A 82 -28.27 -34.51 -34.12
CA LEU A 82 -27.47 -33.58 -33.32
C LEU A 82 -28.13 -32.18 -33.19
N THR A 83 -29.25 -31.95 -33.84
CA THR A 83 -29.88 -30.60 -33.96
C THR A 83 -30.27 -29.99 -32.61
N ARG A 84 -30.48 -30.79 -31.54
CA ARG A 84 -30.78 -30.35 -30.18
C ARG A 84 -29.55 -30.27 -29.25
N ASN A 85 -28.42 -30.85 -29.67
CA ASN A 85 -27.19 -30.82 -28.87
C ASN A 85 -26.23 -29.73 -29.35
N GLU A 86 -26.11 -29.55 -30.67
CA GLU A 86 -25.22 -28.56 -31.25
C GLU A 86 -25.91 -27.21 -31.39
N ILE A 87 -25.15 -26.14 -31.13
CA ILE A 87 -25.54 -24.75 -31.42
C ILE A 87 -24.76 -24.36 -32.66
N LYS A 88 -25.42 -24.47 -33.86
CA LYS A 88 -24.74 -24.38 -35.13
C LYS A 88 -25.62 -23.71 -36.16
N ALA A 89 -25.00 -22.89 -37.03
CA ALA A 89 -25.68 -22.27 -38.18
C ALA A 89 -24.74 -22.15 -39.37
N ALA A 90 -25.29 -22.15 -40.55
CA ALA A 90 -24.61 -21.63 -41.74
C ALA A 90 -24.73 -20.12 -41.76
N SER A 91 -23.68 -19.42 -42.15
CA SER A 91 -23.65 -17.95 -42.19
C SER A 91 -23.00 -17.41 -43.44
N ILE A 92 -23.38 -16.20 -43.82
CA ILE A 92 -22.65 -15.44 -44.81
C ILE A 92 -21.28 -15.08 -44.20
N PRO A 93 -20.18 -15.33 -44.91
CA PRO A 93 -18.86 -15.06 -44.40
C PRO A 93 -18.70 -13.61 -43.91
N LEU A 94 -18.08 -13.41 -42.76
CA LEU A 94 -17.81 -12.10 -42.15
C LEU A 94 -19.06 -11.26 -41.81
N SER A 95 -20.22 -11.88 -41.73
CA SER A 95 -21.50 -11.24 -41.45
C SER A 95 -22.22 -11.94 -40.31
N ASN A 96 -23.09 -11.22 -39.59
CA ASN A 96 -23.97 -11.78 -38.57
C ASN A 96 -25.24 -12.42 -39.17
N ILE A 97 -25.37 -12.44 -40.52
CA ILE A 97 -26.52 -13.04 -41.20
C ILE A 97 -26.33 -14.54 -41.24
N THR A 98 -27.23 -15.23 -40.59
CA THR A 98 -27.24 -16.70 -40.52
C THR A 98 -28.43 -17.25 -41.26
N PHE A 99 -28.22 -18.38 -41.87
CA PHE A 99 -29.26 -19.16 -42.54
C PHE A 99 -29.02 -20.64 -42.21
N ASN A 100 -30.04 -21.47 -42.25
CA ASN A 100 -29.98 -22.88 -41.85
C ASN A 100 -29.37 -23.12 -40.48
N TYR A 101 -30.20 -23.43 -39.49
CA TYR A 101 -29.79 -23.54 -38.09
C TYR A 101 -30.15 -24.89 -37.50
N THR A 102 -29.43 -25.27 -36.42
CA THR A 102 -29.90 -26.32 -35.51
C THR A 102 -31.09 -25.81 -34.66
N GLU A 103 -31.98 -26.73 -34.26
CA GLU A 103 -33.15 -26.38 -33.42
C GLU A 103 -32.74 -25.67 -32.13
N ARG A 104 -31.63 -26.12 -31.52
CA ARG A 104 -31.09 -25.47 -30.30
C ARG A 104 -30.70 -24.02 -30.56
N PHE A 105 -30.05 -23.71 -31.70
CA PHE A 105 -29.69 -22.32 -32.00
C PHE A 105 -30.93 -21.46 -32.26
N LYS A 106 -31.90 -22.02 -32.93
CA LYS A 106 -33.18 -21.37 -33.21
C LYS A 106 -33.94 -21.04 -31.91
N ASP A 107 -33.95 -21.95 -30.93
CA ASP A 107 -34.54 -21.73 -29.62
C ASP A 107 -33.84 -20.60 -28.88
N ILE A 108 -32.49 -20.52 -28.89
CA ILE A 108 -31.68 -19.45 -28.29
C ILE A 108 -32.06 -18.09 -28.90
N LEU A 109 -32.14 -17.99 -30.24
CA LEU A 109 -32.51 -16.72 -30.90
C LEU A 109 -33.96 -16.31 -30.60
N LYS A 110 -34.87 -17.28 -30.50
CA LYS A 110 -36.27 -17.02 -30.12
C LYS A 110 -36.37 -16.49 -28.69
N ASP A 111 -35.58 -17.02 -27.76
CA ASP A 111 -35.54 -16.59 -26.38
C ASP A 111 -34.91 -15.18 -26.20
N ALA A 112 -33.98 -14.80 -27.06
CA ALA A 112 -33.37 -13.48 -27.11
C ALA A 112 -34.35 -12.36 -27.56
N GLY A 113 -35.42 -12.73 -28.27
CA GLY A 113 -36.44 -11.79 -28.74
C GLY A 113 -36.37 -11.51 -30.25
N LYS A 114 -37.50 -11.01 -30.83
CA LYS A 114 -37.62 -10.80 -32.25
C LYS A 114 -36.77 -9.64 -32.79
N ASP A 115 -36.49 -8.66 -31.94
CA ASP A 115 -35.74 -7.46 -32.30
C ASP A 115 -34.25 -7.55 -31.93
N PHE A 116 -33.81 -8.73 -31.47
CA PHE A 116 -32.42 -8.96 -31.08
C PHE A 116 -31.52 -9.15 -32.31
N GLU A 117 -30.51 -8.30 -32.42
CA GLU A 117 -29.44 -8.46 -33.45
C GLU A 117 -28.19 -9.01 -32.78
N ILE A 118 -27.60 -10.05 -33.35
CA ILE A 118 -26.34 -10.64 -32.88
C ILE A 118 -25.19 -9.71 -33.22
N GLU A 119 -24.38 -9.35 -32.21
CA GLU A 119 -23.17 -8.54 -32.40
C GLU A 119 -21.94 -9.25 -31.81
N LEU A 120 -20.77 -9.03 -32.43
CA LEU A 120 -19.49 -9.50 -31.93
C LEU A 120 -19.07 -8.64 -30.77
N ARG A 121 -18.71 -9.29 -29.64
CA ARG A 121 -18.27 -8.64 -28.43
C ARG A 121 -16.86 -8.05 -28.61
N ASN A 122 -16.67 -6.79 -28.18
CA ASN A 122 -15.37 -6.13 -27.98
C ASN A 122 -14.39 -6.20 -29.19
N ILE A 123 -14.87 -6.01 -30.41
CA ILE A 123 -14.01 -5.83 -31.58
C ILE A 123 -14.29 -4.49 -32.25
N SER A 124 -13.28 -3.66 -32.37
CA SER A 124 -13.38 -2.40 -33.12
C SER A 124 -13.41 -2.63 -34.60
N ASP A 125 -13.92 -1.66 -35.39
CA ASP A 125 -13.96 -1.76 -36.84
C ASP A 125 -12.57 -1.91 -37.48
N ASN A 126 -11.56 -1.27 -36.87
CA ASN A 126 -10.18 -1.37 -37.35
C ASN A 126 -9.60 -2.78 -37.12
N GLU A 127 -9.81 -3.34 -35.93
CA GLU A 127 -9.35 -4.71 -35.60
C GLU A 127 -10.06 -5.74 -36.50
N PHE A 128 -11.36 -5.55 -36.74
CA PHE A 128 -12.10 -6.41 -37.67
C PHE A 128 -11.54 -6.35 -39.10
N TYR A 129 -11.16 -5.15 -39.56
CA TYR A 129 -10.54 -4.98 -40.87
C TYR A 129 -9.20 -5.70 -40.98
N VAL A 130 -8.33 -5.53 -39.98
CA VAL A 130 -7.03 -6.21 -39.91
C VAL A 130 -7.22 -7.73 -39.88
N PHE A 131 -8.20 -8.21 -39.08
CA PHE A 131 -8.56 -9.63 -39.06
C PHE A 131 -8.95 -10.14 -40.47
N CYS A 132 -9.76 -9.40 -41.22
CA CYS A 132 -10.10 -9.73 -42.57
C CYS A 132 -8.87 -9.81 -43.48
N CYS A 133 -7.90 -8.90 -43.35
CA CYS A 133 -6.64 -8.95 -44.07
C CYS A 133 -5.81 -10.19 -43.69
N CYS A 134 -5.78 -10.56 -42.41
CA CYS A 134 -5.11 -11.78 -41.94
C CYS A 134 -5.69 -13.05 -42.59
N LEU A 135 -6.99 -13.10 -42.85
CA LEU A 135 -7.60 -14.21 -43.59
C LEU A 135 -7.08 -14.31 -45.04
N ILE A 136 -6.80 -13.17 -45.70
CA ILE A 136 -6.17 -13.16 -47.04
C ILE A 136 -4.74 -13.70 -46.92
N LEU A 137 -3.97 -13.28 -45.94
CA LEU A 137 -2.60 -13.75 -45.72
C LEU A 137 -2.59 -15.28 -45.52
N GLN A 138 -3.49 -15.79 -44.70
CA GLN A 138 -3.58 -17.22 -44.40
C GLN A 138 -4.07 -18.05 -45.62
N SER A 139 -5.14 -17.58 -46.27
CA SER A 139 -5.77 -18.35 -47.34
C SER A 139 -5.04 -18.26 -48.68
N TYR A 140 -4.70 -17.05 -49.14
CA TYR A 140 -4.07 -16.79 -50.42
C TYR A 140 -2.55 -16.87 -50.39
N PHE A 141 -1.91 -16.18 -49.44
CA PHE A 141 -0.44 -16.15 -49.31
C PHE A 141 0.15 -17.34 -48.53
N LYS A 142 -0.72 -18.21 -47.95
CA LYS A 142 -0.31 -19.40 -47.18
C LYS A 142 0.62 -19.09 -46.00
N LYS A 143 0.54 -17.88 -45.43
CA LYS A 143 1.29 -17.53 -44.21
C LYS A 143 0.66 -18.25 -42.99
N ASP A 144 1.47 -18.87 -42.15
CA ASP A 144 1.01 -19.53 -40.92
C ASP A 144 0.75 -18.45 -39.82
N ILE A 145 -0.46 -17.89 -39.87
CA ILE A 145 -0.90 -16.90 -38.89
C ILE A 145 -1.73 -17.63 -37.85
N LYS A 146 -1.13 -17.85 -36.68
CA LYS A 146 -1.84 -18.35 -35.48
C LYS A 146 -2.64 -17.23 -34.82
N SER A 147 -3.63 -16.69 -35.57
CA SER A 147 -4.58 -15.74 -34.98
C SER A 147 -5.53 -16.48 -34.07
N THR A 148 -5.32 -16.29 -32.74
CA THR A 148 -6.10 -16.95 -31.71
C THR A 148 -7.00 -16.00 -30.95
N LEU A 149 -7.46 -14.90 -31.59
CA LEU A 149 -8.45 -14.05 -30.93
C LEU A 149 -9.78 -14.78 -30.91
N PRO A 150 -10.27 -15.19 -29.73
CA PRO A 150 -11.58 -15.81 -29.64
C PRO A 150 -12.67 -14.76 -29.85
N PHE A 151 -13.61 -15.05 -30.70
CA PHE A 151 -14.80 -14.22 -30.87
C PHE A 151 -15.93 -14.74 -30.01
N TYR A 152 -16.73 -13.81 -29.51
CA TYR A 152 -17.86 -14.12 -28.65
C TYR A 152 -19.11 -13.41 -29.13
N TYR A 153 -20.27 -14.10 -28.97
CA TYR A 153 -21.59 -13.50 -29.04
C TYR A 153 -22.18 -13.37 -27.64
N ASP A 154 -22.75 -12.24 -27.37
CA ASP A 154 -23.53 -11.98 -26.15
C ASP A 154 -25.02 -12.06 -26.52
N ILE A 155 -25.70 -13.10 -26.04
CA ILE A 155 -27.10 -13.38 -26.37
C ILE A 155 -27.91 -13.49 -25.07
N PRO A 156 -28.91 -12.62 -24.80
CA PRO A 156 -29.75 -12.73 -23.64
C PRO A 156 -30.66 -13.97 -23.71
N ASN A 157 -30.85 -14.62 -22.58
CA ASN A 157 -31.87 -15.67 -22.49
C ASN A 157 -33.28 -15.08 -22.27
N LYS A 158 -34.31 -15.92 -22.23
CA LYS A 158 -35.70 -15.52 -22.00
C LYS A 158 -35.93 -14.66 -20.75
N GLN A 159 -35.05 -14.74 -19.76
CA GLN A 159 -35.13 -13.98 -18.51
C GLN A 159 -34.29 -12.70 -18.54
N GLY A 160 -33.68 -12.37 -19.69
CA GLY A 160 -32.82 -11.19 -19.85
C GLY A 160 -31.38 -11.38 -19.32
N ILE A 161 -31.02 -12.59 -18.89
CA ILE A 161 -29.66 -12.88 -18.42
C ILE A 161 -28.75 -13.02 -19.65
N MET A 162 -27.65 -12.26 -19.67
CA MET A 162 -26.67 -12.33 -20.74
C MET A 162 -25.92 -13.67 -20.71
N LYS A 163 -25.92 -14.38 -21.83
CA LYS A 163 -25.17 -15.60 -22.07
C LYS A 163 -24.03 -15.31 -23.06
N HIS A 164 -22.89 -15.87 -22.82
CA HIS A 164 -21.69 -15.67 -23.61
C HIS A 164 -21.35 -16.94 -24.37
N TYR A 165 -21.28 -16.82 -25.69
CA TYR A 165 -20.99 -17.94 -26.56
C TYR A 165 -19.69 -17.72 -27.34
N LYS A 166 -18.72 -18.62 -27.13
CA LYS A 166 -17.52 -18.64 -27.98
C LYS A 166 -17.85 -19.15 -29.37
N ILE A 167 -17.39 -18.42 -30.38
CA ILE A 167 -17.63 -18.73 -31.77
C ILE A 167 -16.46 -19.53 -32.33
N THR A 168 -16.76 -20.65 -33.00
CA THR A 168 -15.82 -21.37 -33.84
C THR A 168 -16.34 -21.30 -35.27
N VAL A 169 -15.52 -20.87 -36.22
CA VAL A 169 -15.88 -20.71 -37.63
C VAL A 169 -15.15 -21.75 -38.46
N ASN A 170 -15.90 -22.58 -39.19
CA ASN A 170 -15.35 -23.40 -40.24
C ASN A 170 -15.52 -22.66 -41.59
N SER A 171 -14.40 -22.39 -42.25
CA SER A 171 -14.30 -21.67 -43.53
C SER A 171 -13.88 -22.56 -44.71
N ASP A 172 -13.92 -23.88 -44.59
CA ASP A 172 -13.51 -24.82 -45.65
C ASP A 172 -14.30 -24.64 -46.93
N PHE A 173 -15.52 -24.12 -46.84
CA PHE A 173 -16.41 -23.89 -47.98
C PHE A 173 -16.28 -22.48 -48.56
N THR A 174 -15.17 -21.77 -48.25
CA THR A 174 -14.89 -20.42 -48.79
C THR A 174 -13.70 -20.43 -49.73
N GLU A 175 -13.68 -19.48 -50.65
CA GLU A 175 -12.61 -19.20 -51.59
C GLU A 175 -12.29 -17.72 -51.61
N ILE A 176 -10.99 -17.37 -51.53
CA ILE A 176 -10.53 -15.98 -51.57
C ILE A 176 -9.72 -15.78 -52.86
N THR A 177 -10.13 -14.78 -53.64
CA THR A 177 -9.46 -14.43 -54.92
C THR A 177 -9.29 -12.92 -55.04
N PRO A 178 -8.17 -12.45 -55.68
CA PRO A 178 -7.98 -11.02 -55.91
C PRO A 178 -8.93 -10.48 -56.97
N THR A 179 -9.35 -9.22 -56.86
CA THR A 179 -9.96 -8.44 -57.95
C THR A 179 -8.85 -7.77 -58.77
N GLU A 180 -9.22 -7.05 -59.84
CA GLU A 180 -8.29 -6.23 -60.64
C GLU A 180 -7.64 -5.12 -59.80
N ASP A 181 -8.31 -4.64 -58.75
CA ASP A 181 -7.84 -3.60 -57.87
C ASP A 181 -6.99 -4.13 -56.69
N ALA A 182 -6.81 -5.44 -56.59
CA ALA A 182 -6.06 -6.07 -55.54
C ALA A 182 -4.55 -5.80 -55.67
N LYS A 183 -3.94 -5.41 -54.62
CA LYS A 183 -2.47 -5.35 -54.53
C LYS A 183 -1.94 -6.68 -54.03
N ILE A 184 -0.82 -7.11 -54.60
CA ILE A 184 -0.12 -8.33 -54.21
C ILE A 184 1.22 -7.93 -53.57
N PRO A 185 1.27 -7.75 -52.24
CA PRO A 185 2.49 -7.37 -51.54
C PRO A 185 3.58 -8.46 -51.61
N SER A 186 4.85 -8.05 -51.58
CA SER A 186 5.96 -9.00 -51.44
C SER A 186 6.01 -9.58 -50.01
N ASP A 187 6.75 -10.69 -49.84
CA ASP A 187 6.89 -11.33 -48.53
C ASP A 187 7.44 -10.40 -47.45
N ASP A 188 8.42 -9.54 -47.77
CA ASP A 188 8.97 -8.54 -46.85
C ASP A 188 7.90 -7.55 -46.36
N ILE A 189 6.97 -7.16 -47.23
CA ILE A 189 5.86 -6.27 -46.87
C ILE A 189 4.83 -6.99 -45.98
N LEU A 190 4.57 -8.29 -46.29
CA LEU A 190 3.66 -9.09 -45.47
C LEU A 190 4.22 -9.26 -44.03
N ASP A 191 5.51 -9.49 -43.88
CA ASP A 191 6.16 -9.63 -42.60
C ASP A 191 6.16 -8.27 -41.82
N MET A 192 6.41 -7.16 -42.54
CA MET A 192 6.27 -5.80 -41.96
C MET A 192 4.85 -5.51 -41.47
N LEU A 193 3.82 -5.94 -42.21
CA LEU A 193 2.42 -5.78 -41.81
C LEU A 193 2.10 -6.58 -40.55
N LEU A 194 2.62 -7.80 -40.43
CA LEU A 194 2.44 -8.64 -39.23
C LEU A 194 3.15 -8.11 -38.01
N GLU A 195 4.24 -7.35 -38.16
CA GLU A 195 4.92 -6.65 -37.10
C GLU A 195 4.16 -5.38 -36.61
N ASN A 196 3.23 -4.84 -37.44
CA ASN A 196 2.52 -3.59 -37.19
C ASN A 196 1.00 -3.79 -37.24
N LEU A 197 0.46 -4.68 -36.40
CA LEU A 197 -0.98 -5.02 -36.41
C LEU A 197 -1.87 -3.81 -36.04
N ASP A 198 -1.36 -2.86 -35.27
CA ASP A 198 -2.10 -1.67 -34.81
C ASP A 198 -2.14 -0.54 -35.84
N ASP A 199 -1.31 -0.58 -36.89
CA ASP A 199 -1.31 0.46 -37.93
C ASP A 199 -2.37 0.18 -39.02
N PHE A 200 -3.63 0.45 -38.70
CA PHE A 200 -4.75 0.29 -39.63
C PHE A 200 -4.54 0.99 -40.98
N LYS A 201 -3.88 2.18 -41.01
CA LYS A 201 -3.64 2.92 -42.27
C LYS A 201 -2.68 2.17 -43.18
N LEU A 202 -1.69 1.52 -42.60
CA LEU A 202 -0.74 0.68 -43.31
C LEU A 202 -1.43 -0.53 -43.95
N TRP A 203 -2.28 -1.22 -43.18
CA TRP A 203 -3.06 -2.35 -43.68
C TRP A 203 -4.00 -1.94 -44.84
N LYS A 204 -4.75 -0.84 -44.69
CA LYS A 204 -5.67 -0.35 -45.71
C LYS A 204 -4.95 0.12 -46.99
N LYS A 205 -3.70 0.56 -46.90
CA LYS A 205 -2.87 0.91 -48.05
C LYS A 205 -2.56 -0.29 -48.97
N TYR A 206 -2.28 -1.46 -48.38
CA TYR A 206 -1.90 -2.67 -49.08
C TYR A 206 -3.09 -3.59 -49.39
N PHE A 207 -4.12 -3.54 -48.59
CA PHE A 207 -5.38 -4.25 -48.79
C PHE A 207 -6.52 -3.23 -48.82
N PRO A 208 -6.76 -2.55 -49.98
CA PRO A 208 -7.85 -1.58 -50.08
C PRO A 208 -9.21 -2.21 -49.84
N SER A 209 -10.21 -1.40 -49.43
CA SER A 209 -11.59 -1.87 -49.29
C SER A 209 -12.11 -2.48 -50.59
N GLN A 210 -12.82 -3.62 -50.48
CA GLN A 210 -13.45 -4.35 -51.59
C GLN A 210 -12.51 -4.76 -52.75
N SER A 211 -11.20 -4.86 -52.46
CA SER A 211 -10.21 -5.29 -53.47
C SER A 211 -10.05 -6.81 -53.59
N TRP A 212 -10.71 -7.58 -52.72
CA TRP A 212 -10.68 -9.04 -52.76
C TRP A 212 -12.08 -9.63 -52.79
N ILE A 213 -12.26 -10.80 -53.40
CA ILE A 213 -13.51 -11.53 -53.40
C ILE A 213 -13.43 -12.66 -52.38
N LEU A 214 -14.42 -12.72 -51.51
CA LEU A 214 -14.64 -13.85 -50.59
C LEU A 214 -15.95 -14.53 -50.99
N LYS A 215 -15.81 -15.74 -51.53
CA LYS A 215 -16.92 -16.48 -52.10
C LYS A 215 -17.17 -17.77 -51.36
N GLY A 216 -18.40 -18.03 -50.93
CA GLY A 216 -18.76 -19.25 -50.21
C GLY A 216 -19.75 -19.03 -49.09
N PHE A 217 -19.74 -19.93 -48.12
CA PHE A 217 -20.46 -19.83 -46.86
C PHE A 217 -19.56 -20.36 -45.72
N THR A 218 -19.85 -19.96 -44.52
CA THR A 218 -19.18 -20.46 -43.31
C THR A 218 -20.14 -21.22 -42.43
N ILE A 219 -19.63 -22.13 -41.61
CA ILE A 219 -20.38 -22.78 -40.54
C ILE A 219 -19.88 -22.24 -39.23
N ILE A 220 -20.77 -21.63 -38.49
CA ILE A 220 -20.50 -21.19 -37.13
C ILE A 220 -20.99 -22.25 -36.14
N SER A 221 -20.17 -22.56 -35.13
CA SER A 221 -20.54 -23.38 -33.99
C SER A 221 -20.31 -22.58 -32.70
N LEU A 222 -21.30 -22.59 -31.84
CA LEU A 222 -21.27 -21.85 -30.58
C LEU A 222 -21.11 -22.78 -29.38
N VAL A 223 -20.24 -22.41 -28.46
CA VAL A 223 -20.04 -23.10 -27.19
C VAL A 223 -20.38 -22.14 -26.09
N ASP A 224 -21.30 -22.51 -25.20
CA ASP A 224 -21.62 -21.71 -24.00
C ASP A 224 -20.40 -21.65 -23.10
N CYS A 225 -19.84 -20.46 -22.93
CA CYS A 225 -18.70 -20.15 -22.08
C CYS A 225 -19.05 -19.05 -21.07
N THR A 226 -20.32 -18.93 -20.71
CA THR A 226 -20.83 -17.92 -19.78
C THR A 226 -20.07 -17.96 -18.45
N SER A 227 -19.79 -19.15 -17.93
CA SER A 227 -19.07 -19.30 -16.67
C SER A 227 -17.62 -18.81 -16.75
N GLU A 228 -16.92 -19.12 -17.83
CA GLU A 228 -15.52 -18.71 -18.07
C GLU A 228 -15.41 -17.19 -18.28
N VAL A 229 -16.32 -16.62 -19.06
CA VAL A 229 -16.36 -15.18 -19.29
C VAL A 229 -16.70 -14.44 -18.01
N ALA A 230 -17.73 -14.86 -17.28
CA ALA A 230 -18.10 -14.27 -16.00
C ALA A 230 -16.94 -14.33 -14.99
N LEU A 231 -16.18 -15.43 -14.98
CA LEU A 231 -14.98 -15.55 -14.15
C LEU A 231 -13.88 -14.55 -14.59
N SER A 232 -13.69 -14.36 -15.88
CA SER A 232 -12.73 -13.39 -16.42
C SER A 232 -13.16 -11.96 -16.11
N ASP A 233 -14.44 -11.63 -16.32
CA ASP A 233 -14.98 -10.31 -16.04
C ASP A 233 -14.91 -9.98 -14.53
N LEU A 234 -15.14 -10.97 -13.67
CA LEU A 234 -14.98 -10.81 -12.23
C LEU A 234 -13.50 -10.54 -11.86
N LYS A 235 -12.56 -11.26 -12.49
CA LYS A 235 -11.11 -11.01 -12.28
C LYS A 235 -10.76 -9.57 -12.65
N SER A 236 -11.16 -9.11 -13.82
CA SER A 236 -10.90 -7.74 -14.27
C SER A 236 -11.52 -6.72 -13.31
N SER A 237 -12.80 -6.90 -12.95
CA SER A 237 -13.51 -6.02 -12.02
C SER A 237 -12.87 -5.93 -10.64
N MET A 238 -12.25 -7.01 -10.18
CA MET A 238 -11.58 -7.05 -8.88
C MET A 238 -10.12 -6.56 -8.92
N ILE A 239 -9.48 -6.60 -10.09
CA ILE A 239 -8.10 -6.14 -10.29
C ILE A 239 -8.07 -4.62 -10.58
N GLU A 240 -9.06 -4.10 -11.28
CA GLU A 240 -9.16 -2.71 -11.73
C GLU A 240 -9.66 -1.73 -10.64
N ILE A 241 -9.59 -2.09 -9.36
CA ILE A 241 -9.82 -1.11 -8.29
C ILE A 241 -8.67 -0.11 -8.33
N ASP A 242 -8.89 1.02 -9.01
CA ASP A 242 -7.99 2.16 -9.00
C ASP A 242 -8.00 2.78 -7.60
N PRO A 243 -6.86 2.81 -6.88
CA PRO A 243 -6.79 3.38 -5.55
C PRO A 243 -7.14 4.88 -5.50
N GLU A 244 -6.92 5.61 -6.61
CA GLU A 244 -7.19 7.05 -6.68
C GLU A 244 -8.62 7.36 -7.10
N ASN A 245 -9.22 6.51 -7.91
CA ASN A 245 -10.58 6.70 -8.45
C ASN A 245 -11.59 5.66 -7.97
N MET A 246 -11.25 4.77 -7.09
CA MET A 246 -12.07 3.73 -6.46
C MET A 246 -13.54 3.67 -6.93
N ASN A 247 -13.76 3.70 -8.24
CA ASN A 247 -15.05 3.46 -8.83
C ASN A 247 -15.21 1.93 -8.94
N PRO A 248 -16.03 1.33 -8.08
CA PRO A 248 -16.29 -0.09 -8.18
C PRO A 248 -17.02 -0.34 -9.51
N ASN A 249 -16.68 -1.45 -10.14
CA ASN A 249 -17.40 -1.87 -11.34
C ASN A 249 -18.86 -2.13 -10.97
N GLU A 250 -19.78 -1.32 -11.50
CA GLU A 250 -21.22 -1.33 -11.20
C GLU A 250 -21.91 -2.67 -11.53
N ASN A 251 -21.17 -3.59 -12.19
CA ASN A 251 -21.75 -4.79 -12.79
C ASN A 251 -21.54 -6.10 -12.00
N LEU A 252 -20.99 -6.09 -10.77
CA LEU A 252 -20.74 -7.34 -10.04
C LEU A 252 -22.00 -8.22 -9.89
N THR A 253 -23.14 -7.63 -9.60
CA THR A 253 -24.40 -8.36 -9.47
C THR A 253 -24.82 -8.99 -10.80
N GLU A 254 -24.66 -8.30 -11.93
CA GLU A 254 -24.99 -8.81 -13.27
C GLU A 254 -24.05 -9.96 -13.68
N ILE A 255 -22.76 -9.86 -13.33
CA ILE A 255 -21.80 -10.95 -13.53
C ILE A 255 -22.25 -12.22 -12.78
N PHE A 256 -22.68 -12.07 -11.52
CA PHE A 256 -23.17 -13.21 -10.73
C PHE A 256 -24.52 -13.74 -11.25
N LYS A 257 -25.43 -12.87 -11.76
CA LYS A 257 -26.65 -13.32 -12.42
C LYS A 257 -26.34 -14.21 -13.62
N SER A 258 -25.42 -13.80 -14.48
CA SER A 258 -24.97 -14.58 -15.62
C SER A 258 -24.29 -15.88 -15.19
N TYR A 259 -23.40 -15.83 -14.19
CA TYR A 259 -22.67 -16.99 -13.70
C TYR A 259 -23.57 -18.07 -13.09
N PHE A 260 -24.53 -17.67 -12.26
CA PHE A 260 -25.44 -18.61 -11.59
C PHE A 260 -26.68 -18.92 -12.41
N ASP A 261 -26.92 -18.20 -13.47
CA ASP A 261 -28.19 -18.29 -14.25
C ASP A 261 -29.40 -18.03 -13.35
N VAL A 262 -29.40 -16.87 -12.68
CA VAL A 262 -30.45 -16.42 -11.76
C VAL A 262 -30.77 -14.96 -12.04
N SER A 263 -31.96 -14.68 -12.58
CA SER A 263 -32.37 -13.32 -12.98
C SER A 263 -32.53 -12.37 -11.81
N GLU A 264 -33.15 -12.85 -10.74
CA GLU A 264 -33.41 -12.10 -9.53
C GLU A 264 -32.44 -12.52 -8.44
N LEU A 265 -31.20 -12.00 -8.54
CA LEU A 265 -30.13 -12.25 -7.58
C LEU A 265 -29.70 -10.94 -6.96
N SER A 266 -29.55 -10.93 -5.63
CA SER A 266 -28.83 -9.89 -4.89
C SER A 266 -27.52 -10.46 -4.32
N PHE A 267 -26.46 -9.65 -4.38
CA PHE A 267 -25.15 -10.00 -3.85
C PHE A 267 -24.74 -9.03 -2.76
N GLY A 268 -24.27 -9.56 -1.64
CA GLY A 268 -23.75 -8.83 -0.50
C GLY A 268 -22.36 -9.31 -0.08
N LEU A 269 -21.55 -8.40 0.43
CA LEU A 269 -20.22 -8.66 0.96
C LEU A 269 -19.92 -7.74 2.12
N MET A 270 -19.54 -8.31 3.27
CA MET A 270 -19.10 -7.57 4.45
C MET A 270 -17.81 -8.13 4.99
N THR A 271 -16.97 -7.28 5.55
CA THR A 271 -15.71 -7.66 6.18
C THR A 271 -15.88 -7.80 7.68
N PHE A 272 -15.12 -8.71 8.29
CA PHE A 272 -15.16 -8.95 9.73
C PHE A 272 -14.10 -8.12 10.46
N ASN A 273 -14.55 -7.24 11.34
CA ASN A 273 -13.67 -6.45 12.21
C ASN A 273 -13.41 -7.23 13.50
N LYS A 274 -12.24 -7.83 13.59
CA LYS A 274 -11.82 -8.66 14.72
C LYS A 274 -11.74 -7.88 16.06
N LYS A 275 -11.37 -6.58 16.01
CA LYS A 275 -11.26 -5.75 17.23
C LYS A 275 -12.61 -5.45 17.83
N GLU A 276 -13.58 -5.09 16.99
CA GLU A 276 -14.92 -4.72 17.41
C GLU A 276 -15.91 -5.90 17.40
N GLN A 277 -15.46 -7.08 16.96
CA GLN A 277 -16.28 -8.31 16.83
C GLN A 277 -17.59 -8.03 16.07
N LYS A 278 -17.51 -7.30 14.96
CA LYS A 278 -18.67 -6.94 14.12
C LYS A 278 -18.35 -7.05 12.63
N LEU A 279 -19.42 -7.06 11.82
CA LEU A 279 -19.30 -6.93 10.37
C LEU A 279 -19.31 -5.44 9.99
N ASP A 280 -18.41 -5.06 9.10
CA ASP A 280 -18.33 -3.73 8.53
C ASP A 280 -18.61 -3.79 7.02
N LYS A 281 -19.43 -2.83 6.52
CA LYS A 281 -19.62 -2.64 5.08
C LYS A 281 -18.32 -2.15 4.46
N LEU A 282 -18.04 -2.62 3.26
CA LEU A 282 -16.93 -2.08 2.46
C LEU A 282 -17.35 -0.71 1.90
N PRO A 283 -16.70 0.39 2.29
CA PRO A 283 -17.12 1.74 1.88
C PRO A 283 -17.19 1.94 0.37
N ILE A 284 -16.33 1.25 -0.38
CA ILE A 284 -16.25 1.31 -1.84
C ILE A 284 -17.50 0.72 -2.49
N TYR A 285 -18.11 -0.30 -1.87
CA TYR A 285 -19.22 -1.04 -2.43
C TYR A 285 -20.55 -0.73 -1.70
N GLU A 286 -20.58 0.20 -0.75
CA GLU A 286 -21.75 0.46 0.10
C GLU A 286 -23.02 0.79 -0.68
N SER A 287 -22.91 1.48 -1.81
CA SER A 287 -24.03 1.84 -2.69
C SER A 287 -24.41 0.76 -3.71
N LEU A 288 -23.57 -0.25 -3.93
CA LEU A 288 -23.72 -1.23 -5.00
C LEU A 288 -24.12 -2.62 -4.52
N LEU A 289 -23.82 -2.93 -3.26
CA LEU A 289 -24.10 -4.23 -2.67
C LEU A 289 -25.36 -4.18 -1.81
N THR A 290 -26.22 -5.15 -2.01
CA THR A 290 -27.46 -5.30 -1.22
C THR A 290 -27.27 -6.44 -0.22
N ASN A 291 -27.18 -6.08 1.06
CA ASN A 291 -27.05 -7.04 2.14
C ASN A 291 -28.41 -7.21 2.82
N HIS A 292 -29.06 -8.36 2.71
CA HIS A 292 -30.34 -8.64 3.34
C HIS A 292 -30.16 -9.35 4.69
N ILE A 293 -29.35 -10.39 4.72
CA ILE A 293 -29.09 -11.22 5.91
C ILE A 293 -28.03 -10.56 6.78
N LEU A 294 -26.96 -10.05 6.17
CA LEU A 294 -25.83 -9.49 6.90
C LEU A 294 -26.16 -8.17 7.57
N ASP A 295 -26.97 -7.30 6.95
CA ASP A 295 -27.45 -6.05 7.56
C ASP A 295 -28.31 -6.33 8.81
N PHE A 296 -29.09 -7.39 8.77
CA PHE A 296 -29.80 -7.82 9.94
C PHE A 296 -28.91 -8.30 11.07
N TRP A 297 -27.90 -9.11 10.78
CA TRP A 297 -26.97 -9.60 11.80
C TRP A 297 -26.22 -8.47 12.51
N ILE A 298 -26.01 -7.34 11.83
CA ILE A 298 -25.41 -6.15 12.45
C ILE A 298 -26.40 -5.47 13.42
N ASN A 299 -27.67 -5.35 13.03
CA ASN A 299 -28.63 -4.44 13.67
C ASN A 299 -29.54 -5.12 14.70
N ALA A 300 -29.80 -6.42 14.57
CA ALA A 300 -30.84 -7.10 15.34
C ALA A 300 -30.36 -7.92 16.53
N PHE A 301 -29.07 -8.22 16.62
CA PHE A 301 -28.51 -8.96 17.75
C PHE A 301 -27.99 -8.03 18.83
N ASP A 302 -28.25 -8.38 20.10
CA ASP A 302 -27.52 -7.83 21.21
C ASP A 302 -26.03 -8.20 21.12
N GLU A 303 -25.19 -7.53 21.90
CA GLU A 303 -23.74 -7.69 21.81
C GLU A 303 -23.29 -9.14 22.12
N ASP A 304 -23.95 -9.83 23.05
CA ASP A 304 -23.59 -11.19 23.47
C ASP A 304 -24.02 -12.23 22.42
N THR A 305 -25.22 -12.12 21.85
CA THR A 305 -25.70 -12.99 20.78
C THR A 305 -24.85 -12.81 19.52
N ARG A 306 -24.44 -11.60 19.21
CA ARG A 306 -23.55 -11.28 18.10
C ARG A 306 -22.19 -11.94 18.26
N LYS A 307 -21.54 -11.77 19.42
CA LYS A 307 -20.27 -12.42 19.75
C LYS A 307 -20.35 -13.94 19.64
N THR A 308 -21.42 -14.53 20.16
CA THR A 308 -21.63 -15.98 20.11
C THR A 308 -21.82 -16.47 18.68
N THR A 309 -22.58 -15.75 17.86
CA THR A 309 -22.79 -16.10 16.44
C THR A 309 -21.51 -16.02 15.65
N PHE A 310 -20.69 -14.98 15.83
CA PHE A 310 -19.41 -14.83 15.14
C PHE A 310 -18.35 -15.83 15.62
N ASN A 311 -18.33 -16.17 16.91
CA ASN A 311 -17.47 -17.25 17.41
C ASN A 311 -17.85 -18.60 16.79
N ASN A 312 -19.13 -18.88 16.64
CA ASN A 312 -19.60 -20.09 15.97
C ASN A 312 -19.24 -20.09 14.47
N LEU A 313 -19.31 -18.98 13.77
CA LEU A 313 -18.86 -18.85 12.38
C LEU A 313 -17.35 -19.01 12.24
N ASN A 314 -16.57 -18.50 13.20
CA ASN A 314 -15.13 -18.70 13.22
C ASN A 314 -14.72 -20.17 13.41
N HIS A 315 -15.50 -20.92 14.22
CA HIS A 315 -15.21 -22.34 14.47
C HIS A 315 -15.86 -23.27 13.43
N ASN A 316 -16.99 -22.89 12.83
CA ASN A 316 -17.71 -23.64 11.80
C ASN A 316 -17.69 -22.91 10.47
N SER A 317 -16.53 -22.82 9.84
CA SER A 317 -16.31 -22.11 8.56
C SER A 317 -17.00 -22.76 7.34
N LYS A 318 -18.13 -23.41 7.53
CA LYS A 318 -18.86 -24.07 6.43
C LYS A 318 -19.87 -23.12 5.79
N PRO A 319 -19.92 -23.07 4.45
CA PRO A 319 -20.95 -22.36 3.74
C PRO A 319 -22.34 -22.89 4.07
N VAL A 320 -23.32 -22.00 4.13
CA VAL A 320 -24.73 -22.34 4.33
C VAL A 320 -25.48 -22.11 3.02
N VAL A 321 -26.24 -23.11 2.57
CA VAL A 321 -27.08 -23.03 1.36
C VAL A 321 -28.50 -23.44 1.71
N VAL A 322 -29.44 -22.58 1.39
CA VAL A 322 -30.88 -22.85 1.54
C VAL A 322 -31.57 -22.69 0.20
N SER A 323 -32.01 -23.81 -0.37
CA SER A 323 -32.68 -23.84 -1.66
C SER A 323 -34.09 -23.27 -1.57
N ASN A 324 -34.80 -23.56 -0.48
CA ASN A 324 -36.18 -23.05 -0.25
C ASN A 324 -36.39 -22.78 1.24
N VAL A 325 -36.55 -21.52 1.57
CA VAL A 325 -36.76 -21.05 2.95
C VAL A 325 -38.01 -21.66 3.58
N ASN A 326 -39.04 -21.93 2.80
CA ASN A 326 -40.26 -22.54 3.29
C ASN A 326 -40.12 -24.00 3.76
N ASN A 327 -39.05 -24.66 3.33
CA ASN A 327 -38.76 -26.05 3.71
C ASN A 327 -37.77 -26.16 4.90
N LEU A 328 -37.45 -25.04 5.57
CA LEU A 328 -36.65 -25.05 6.78
C LEU A 328 -37.39 -25.71 7.95
N ASP A 329 -36.64 -26.24 8.91
CA ASP A 329 -37.14 -26.83 10.14
C ASP A 329 -38.01 -25.81 10.91
N GLU A 330 -39.10 -26.28 11.54
CA GLU A 330 -40.01 -25.43 12.33
C GLU A 330 -39.26 -24.63 13.42
N ASN A 331 -38.24 -25.22 14.05
CA ASN A 331 -37.44 -24.54 15.04
C ASN A 331 -36.63 -23.35 14.45
N VAL A 332 -36.22 -23.45 13.19
CA VAL A 332 -35.51 -22.37 12.48
C VAL A 332 -36.48 -21.28 12.06
N LYS A 333 -37.69 -21.62 11.71
CA LYS A 333 -38.76 -20.66 11.37
C LYS A 333 -39.19 -19.77 12.55
N LEU A 334 -38.94 -20.21 13.79
CA LEU A 334 -39.20 -19.44 15.00
C LEU A 334 -38.09 -18.41 15.32
N LEU A 335 -36.98 -18.47 14.65
CA LEU A 335 -35.89 -17.51 14.87
C LEU A 335 -36.23 -16.13 14.30
N PRO A 336 -35.86 -15.03 14.99
CA PRO A 336 -36.09 -13.67 14.50
C PRO A 336 -35.51 -13.44 13.08
N SER A 337 -34.43 -14.13 12.72
CA SER A 337 -33.82 -14.08 11.38
C SER A 337 -34.74 -14.58 10.27
N PHE A 338 -35.72 -15.45 10.58
CA PHE A 338 -36.66 -15.97 9.59
C PHE A 338 -37.69 -14.91 9.14
N SER A 339 -38.18 -14.06 10.06
CA SER A 339 -39.12 -12.98 9.71
C SER A 339 -38.53 -12.05 8.66
N ILE A 340 -37.24 -11.77 8.74
CA ILE A 340 -36.52 -10.86 7.85
C ILE A 340 -36.32 -11.45 6.46
N LEU A 341 -36.01 -12.74 6.37
CA LEU A 341 -35.99 -13.44 5.09
C LEU A 341 -37.33 -13.26 4.38
N LYS A 342 -38.42 -13.35 5.12
CA LYS A 342 -39.76 -13.17 4.61
C LYS A 342 -40.07 -11.71 4.25
N ASP A 343 -39.70 -10.77 5.12
CA ASP A 343 -39.92 -9.33 4.90
C ASP A 343 -39.12 -8.79 3.69
N ASN A 344 -37.95 -9.36 3.44
CA ASN A 344 -37.13 -9.04 2.27
C ASN A 344 -37.42 -9.93 1.05
N ASN A 345 -38.50 -10.73 1.09
CA ASN A 345 -38.88 -11.64 0.00
C ASN A 345 -37.75 -12.61 -0.42
N VAL A 346 -36.92 -13.08 0.53
CA VAL A 346 -35.83 -14.03 0.25
C VAL A 346 -36.37 -15.45 0.38
N ASN A 347 -36.45 -16.18 -0.73
CA ASN A 347 -36.89 -17.58 -0.78
C ASN A 347 -35.75 -18.60 -0.98
N SER A 348 -34.60 -18.17 -1.45
CA SER A 348 -33.41 -19.00 -1.57
C SER A 348 -32.15 -18.15 -1.28
N PHE A 349 -31.14 -18.72 -0.58
CA PHE A 349 -29.93 -17.98 -0.26
C PHE A 349 -28.70 -18.87 -0.09
N MET A 350 -27.51 -18.24 -0.19
CA MET A 350 -26.22 -18.81 0.21
C MET A 350 -25.47 -17.77 1.06
N VAL A 351 -24.83 -18.23 2.14
CA VAL A 351 -23.93 -17.43 2.98
C VAL A 351 -22.61 -18.16 3.06
N ILE A 352 -21.54 -17.48 2.65
CA ILE A 352 -20.22 -18.06 2.47
C ILE A 352 -19.20 -17.29 3.31
N PRO A 353 -18.64 -17.87 4.36
CA PRO A 353 -17.54 -17.28 5.10
C PRO A 353 -16.25 -17.37 4.28
N ILE A 354 -15.52 -16.26 4.20
CA ILE A 354 -14.19 -16.17 3.59
C ILE A 354 -13.16 -16.21 4.69
N MET A 355 -12.36 -17.29 4.72
CA MET A 355 -11.36 -17.53 5.74
C MET A 355 -9.96 -17.19 5.22
N LYS A 356 -9.12 -16.64 6.11
CA LYS A 356 -7.70 -16.46 5.90
C LYS A 356 -6.93 -16.98 7.10
N ASP A 357 -6.00 -17.89 6.90
CA ASP A 357 -5.17 -18.48 7.96
C ASP A 357 -5.98 -19.05 9.14
N GLY A 358 -7.19 -19.58 8.85
CA GLY A 358 -8.11 -20.11 9.86
C GLY A 358 -8.97 -19.07 10.58
N GLU A 359 -8.87 -17.79 10.19
CA GLU A 359 -9.67 -16.69 10.77
C GLU A 359 -10.69 -16.15 9.75
N LEU A 360 -11.86 -15.73 10.25
CA LEU A 360 -12.90 -15.12 9.43
C LEU A 360 -12.44 -13.72 8.97
N LEU A 361 -12.36 -13.52 7.65
CA LEU A 361 -12.00 -12.23 7.03
C LEU A 361 -13.23 -11.47 6.53
N ALA A 362 -14.16 -12.18 5.88
CA ALA A 362 -15.37 -11.59 5.29
C ALA A 362 -16.49 -12.64 5.19
N ILE A 363 -17.69 -12.16 4.90
CA ILE A 363 -18.85 -13.01 4.59
C ILE A 363 -19.48 -12.51 3.31
N MET A 364 -19.70 -13.42 2.36
CA MET A 364 -20.52 -13.18 1.16
C MET A 364 -21.92 -13.72 1.35
N GLU A 365 -22.91 -13.01 0.84
CA GLU A 365 -24.27 -13.51 0.72
C GLU A 365 -24.79 -13.40 -0.70
N PHE A 366 -25.58 -14.39 -1.09
CA PHE A 366 -26.37 -14.40 -2.31
C PHE A 366 -27.80 -14.69 -1.93
N THR A 367 -28.73 -13.84 -2.34
CA THR A 367 -30.14 -14.00 -2.05
C THR A 367 -30.99 -13.94 -3.31
N SER A 368 -32.12 -14.64 -3.32
CA SER A 368 -33.07 -14.61 -4.43
C SER A 368 -34.50 -14.79 -3.92
N PRO A 369 -35.49 -14.08 -4.49
CA PRO A 369 -36.90 -14.29 -4.20
C PRO A 369 -37.45 -15.57 -4.83
N ILE A 370 -36.69 -16.22 -5.72
CA ILE A 370 -37.13 -17.43 -6.40
C ILE A 370 -36.60 -18.66 -5.64
N ALA A 371 -37.52 -19.51 -5.15
CA ALA A 371 -37.16 -20.76 -4.51
C ALA A 371 -36.40 -21.71 -5.49
N GLY A 372 -35.39 -22.41 -5.01
CA GLY A 372 -34.55 -23.29 -5.83
C GLY A 372 -33.42 -22.59 -6.60
N SER A 373 -33.31 -21.26 -6.50
CA SER A 373 -32.25 -20.48 -7.16
C SER A 373 -30.86 -20.93 -6.76
N PHE A 374 -30.65 -21.32 -5.49
CA PHE A 374 -29.37 -21.80 -4.99
C PHE A 374 -29.45 -23.24 -4.47
N ASN A 375 -28.36 -23.98 -4.69
CA ASN A 375 -28.23 -25.37 -4.25
C ASN A 375 -26.74 -25.74 -4.10
N GLY A 376 -26.45 -26.97 -3.66
CA GLY A 376 -25.11 -27.45 -3.47
C GLY A 376 -24.24 -27.47 -4.74
N LEU A 377 -24.82 -27.60 -5.94
CA LEU A 377 -24.08 -27.55 -7.21
C LEU A 377 -23.61 -26.12 -7.50
N LYS A 378 -24.46 -25.12 -7.26
CA LYS A 378 -24.11 -23.70 -7.42
C LYS A 378 -23.09 -23.27 -6.35
N LEU A 379 -23.19 -23.82 -5.14
CA LEU A 379 -22.17 -23.60 -4.11
C LEU A 379 -20.81 -24.12 -4.57
N LYS A 380 -20.76 -25.31 -5.15
CA LYS A 380 -19.50 -25.90 -5.63
C LYS A 380 -18.84 -25.07 -6.72
N LYS A 381 -19.61 -24.38 -7.56
CA LYS A 381 -19.09 -23.42 -8.53
C LYS A 381 -18.38 -22.23 -7.86
N LEU A 382 -18.76 -21.84 -6.63
CA LEU A 382 -18.16 -20.71 -5.90
C LEU A 382 -16.76 -21.00 -5.32
N GLU A 383 -16.29 -22.21 -5.26
CA GLU A 383 -14.95 -22.53 -4.72
C GLU A 383 -13.85 -21.72 -5.44
N PHE A 384 -13.96 -21.56 -6.77
CA PHE A 384 -13.04 -20.73 -7.55
C PHE A 384 -13.12 -19.22 -7.23
N PHE A 385 -14.30 -18.74 -6.84
CA PHE A 385 -14.50 -17.32 -6.52
C PHE A 385 -13.99 -16.95 -5.13
N THR A 386 -14.04 -17.87 -4.19
CA THR A 386 -13.60 -17.62 -2.81
C THR A 386 -12.14 -17.18 -2.78
N ASP A 387 -11.28 -17.86 -3.52
CA ASP A 387 -9.85 -17.51 -3.60
C ASP A 387 -9.63 -16.15 -4.27
N MET A 388 -10.41 -15.83 -5.29
CA MET A 388 -10.33 -14.52 -5.96
C MET A 388 -10.80 -13.38 -5.05
N VAL A 389 -11.92 -13.55 -4.37
CA VAL A 389 -12.43 -12.56 -3.41
C VAL A 389 -11.42 -12.39 -2.28
N LEU A 390 -10.84 -13.47 -1.78
CA LEU A 390 -9.77 -13.43 -0.78
C LEU A 390 -8.56 -12.63 -1.28
N PHE A 391 -8.11 -12.87 -2.52
CA PHE A 391 -7.01 -12.12 -3.12
C PHE A 391 -7.33 -10.62 -3.23
N SER A 392 -8.53 -10.27 -3.70
CA SER A 392 -8.96 -8.88 -3.87
C SER A 392 -9.12 -8.16 -2.53
N LEU A 393 -9.68 -8.83 -1.51
CA LEU A 393 -9.77 -8.28 -0.15
C LEU A 393 -8.39 -8.07 0.45
N ASN A 394 -7.45 -9.02 0.29
CA ASN A 394 -6.08 -8.85 0.75
C ASN A 394 -5.40 -7.65 0.09
N ARG A 395 -5.56 -7.49 -1.24
CA ARG A 395 -5.04 -6.34 -1.97
C ARG A 395 -5.65 -5.03 -1.47
N PHE A 396 -6.97 -4.98 -1.28
CA PHE A 396 -7.66 -3.83 -0.73
C PHE A 396 -7.13 -3.45 0.66
N TYR A 397 -6.97 -4.43 1.57
CA TYR A 397 -6.42 -4.18 2.91
C TYR A 397 -4.95 -3.71 2.86
N PHE A 398 -4.15 -4.28 1.95
CA PHE A 398 -2.77 -3.85 1.75
C PHE A 398 -2.72 -2.40 1.27
N GLU A 399 -3.48 -2.07 0.25
CA GLU A 399 -3.56 -0.71 -0.30
C GLU A 399 -4.11 0.29 0.73
N LYS A 400 -5.19 -0.08 1.42
CA LYS A 400 -5.74 0.72 2.53
C LYS A 400 -4.66 1.02 3.59
N ASN A 401 -3.92 0.01 4.01
CA ASN A 401 -2.86 0.19 5.00
C ASN A 401 -1.74 1.08 4.46
N TYR A 402 -1.34 0.90 3.21
CA TYR A 402 -0.34 1.74 2.55
C TYR A 402 -0.78 3.22 2.51
N GLN A 403 -2.02 3.48 2.11
CA GLN A 403 -2.56 4.85 2.07
C GLN A 403 -2.64 5.46 3.48
N ILE A 404 -3.04 4.69 4.48
CA ILE A 404 -3.06 5.14 5.88
C ILE A 404 -1.66 5.52 6.36
N GLU A 405 -0.65 4.69 6.09
CA GLU A 405 0.74 4.98 6.45
C GLU A 405 1.27 6.21 5.68
N ALA A 406 0.92 6.35 4.40
CA ALA A 406 1.27 7.53 3.61
C ALA A 406 0.65 8.82 4.20
N ILE A 407 -0.62 8.76 4.63
CA ILE A 407 -1.28 9.88 5.33
C ILE A 407 -0.55 10.20 6.64
N ILE A 408 -0.21 9.19 7.44
CA ILE A 408 0.50 9.39 8.70
C ILE A 408 1.87 10.05 8.45
N GLN A 409 2.63 9.59 7.47
CA GLN A 409 3.94 10.17 7.14
C GLN A 409 3.83 11.58 6.58
N ARG A 410 2.84 11.86 5.74
CA ARG A 410 2.65 13.17 5.14
C ARG A 410 2.18 14.21 6.16
N GLU A 411 1.14 13.87 6.93
CA GLU A 411 0.47 14.81 7.84
C GLU A 411 1.15 14.89 9.22
N TYR A 412 1.75 13.80 9.67
CA TYR A 412 2.32 13.72 11.02
C TYR A 412 3.85 13.56 11.00
N THR A 413 4.38 12.39 11.05
CA THR A 413 5.83 12.03 10.98
C THR A 413 6.02 10.59 11.49
N THR A 414 7.27 10.19 11.78
CA THR A 414 7.53 8.94 12.50
C THR A 414 7.01 9.04 13.93
N ILE A 415 6.10 8.14 14.30
CA ILE A 415 5.39 8.17 15.58
C ILE A 415 5.75 6.92 16.38
N HIS A 416 5.90 7.10 17.71
CA HIS A 416 6.18 6.00 18.62
C HIS A 416 5.05 4.97 18.66
N ASP A 417 5.38 3.67 18.67
CA ASP A 417 4.42 2.55 18.55
C ASP A 417 3.28 2.60 19.58
N SER A 418 3.54 3.03 20.80
CA SER A 418 2.54 3.11 21.87
C SER A 418 1.40 4.09 21.59
N VAL A 419 1.59 5.06 20.69
CA VAL A 419 0.61 6.12 20.39
C VAL A 419 0.14 6.09 18.94
N VAL A 420 0.80 5.33 18.05
CA VAL A 420 0.48 5.24 16.61
C VAL A 420 -0.98 4.85 16.35
N TRP A 421 -1.58 4.04 17.21
CA TRP A 421 -2.96 3.59 17.07
C TRP A 421 -3.97 4.74 16.95
N LYS A 422 -3.75 5.84 17.68
CA LYS A 422 -4.65 7.00 17.66
C LYS A 422 -4.52 7.80 16.36
N PHE A 423 -3.29 7.90 15.84
CA PHE A 423 -3.04 8.50 14.53
C PHE A 423 -3.63 7.65 13.41
N ARG A 424 -3.46 6.33 13.51
CA ARG A 424 -4.04 5.38 12.55
C ARG A 424 -5.55 5.48 12.50
N ASN A 425 -6.22 5.52 13.65
CA ASN A 425 -7.67 5.69 13.72
C ASN A 425 -8.15 7.00 13.08
N GLU A 426 -7.39 8.08 13.23
CA GLU A 426 -7.73 9.36 12.62
C GLU A 426 -7.45 9.38 11.11
N ALA A 427 -6.33 8.79 10.67
CA ALA A 427 -6.00 8.61 9.28
C ALA A 427 -7.02 7.69 8.56
N GLU A 428 -7.53 6.65 9.22
CA GLU A 428 -8.60 5.80 8.68
C GLU A 428 -9.90 6.57 8.46
N LYS A 429 -10.28 7.46 9.38
CA LYS A 429 -11.47 8.32 9.21
C LYS A 429 -11.29 9.28 8.03
N TYR A 430 -10.11 9.89 7.91
CA TYR A 430 -9.77 10.76 6.79
C TYR A 430 -9.84 9.99 5.47
N PHE A 431 -9.21 8.83 5.39
CA PHE A 431 -9.23 7.95 4.23
C PHE A 431 -10.65 7.53 3.84
N THR A 432 -11.47 7.09 4.82
CA THR A 432 -12.85 6.70 4.59
C THR A 432 -13.71 7.87 4.08
N ALA A 433 -13.50 9.07 4.62
CA ALA A 433 -14.19 10.27 4.16
C ALA A 433 -13.79 10.64 2.72
N SER A 434 -12.50 10.51 2.38
CA SER A 434 -11.99 10.78 1.03
C SER A 434 -12.59 9.83 -0.01
N LEU A 435 -12.75 8.55 0.31
CA LEU A 435 -13.44 7.58 -0.53
C LEU A 435 -14.90 7.98 -0.80
N GLY A 436 -15.59 8.50 0.23
CA GLY A 436 -16.97 8.99 0.11
C GLY A 436 -17.06 10.40 -0.49
N LYS A 437 -15.96 10.98 -1.00
CA LYS A 437 -15.88 12.37 -1.50
C LYS A 437 -16.40 13.41 -0.48
N LYS A 438 -16.27 13.12 0.82
CA LYS A 438 -16.69 14.00 1.93
C LYS A 438 -15.49 14.82 2.41
N ILE A 439 -15.73 16.09 2.71
CA ILE A 439 -14.70 16.94 3.32
C ILE A 439 -14.50 16.50 4.76
N TYR A 440 -13.28 16.15 5.14
CA TYR A 440 -12.89 15.78 6.50
C TYR A 440 -11.63 16.52 6.90
N THR A 441 -11.67 17.19 8.04
CA THR A 441 -10.49 17.84 8.63
C THR A 441 -9.93 16.95 9.72
N LEU A 442 -8.63 16.64 9.64
CA LEU A 442 -7.94 15.84 10.65
C LEU A 442 -8.07 16.48 12.03
N LYS A 443 -8.53 15.69 13.00
CA LYS A 443 -8.69 16.14 14.37
C LYS A 443 -7.36 16.12 15.10
N GLN A 444 -7.24 17.03 16.06
CA GLN A 444 -6.05 17.13 16.89
C GLN A 444 -5.87 15.88 17.77
N ILE A 445 -4.67 15.34 17.76
CA ILE A 445 -4.30 14.18 18.57
C ILE A 445 -3.80 14.67 19.95
N ALA A 446 -4.49 14.29 21.01
CA ALA A 446 -4.12 14.62 22.37
C ALA A 446 -4.35 13.42 23.31
N PHE A 447 -3.48 13.29 24.32
CA PHE A 447 -3.60 12.30 25.37
C PHE A 447 -3.72 13.01 26.71
N LYS A 448 -4.72 12.65 27.49
CA LYS A 448 -5.08 13.36 28.74
C LYS A 448 -4.78 12.53 30.00
N ASN A 449 -4.62 13.24 31.12
CA ASN A 449 -4.46 12.64 32.44
C ASN A 449 -3.26 11.67 32.54
N LEU A 450 -2.12 12.08 31.98
CA LEU A 450 -0.89 11.28 31.98
C LEU A 450 -0.03 11.57 33.22
N THR A 451 0.62 10.54 33.76
CA THR A 451 1.67 10.68 34.75
C THR A 451 3.01 10.83 34.04
N PRO A 452 3.71 11.94 34.13
CA PRO A 452 5.03 12.10 33.55
C PRO A 452 6.12 11.50 34.45
N LEU A 453 7.12 10.86 33.84
CA LEU A 453 8.39 10.54 34.48
C LEU A 453 9.51 11.23 33.71
N PHE A 454 10.32 12.01 34.37
CA PHE A 454 11.43 12.73 33.78
C PHE A 454 12.76 12.30 34.40
N GLY A 455 13.77 12.12 33.57
CA GLY A 455 15.14 11.88 33.97
C GLY A 455 16.13 12.45 32.99
N VAL A 456 17.26 12.90 33.48
CA VAL A 456 18.37 13.43 32.67
C VAL A 456 19.69 12.96 33.23
N SER A 457 20.63 12.65 32.34
CA SER A 457 22.06 12.46 32.62
C SER A 457 22.81 13.50 31.80
N ASP A 458 23.18 14.61 32.47
CA ASP A 458 23.78 15.79 31.86
C ASP A 458 25.31 15.71 31.92
N ILE A 459 26.00 16.15 30.85
CA ILE A 459 27.47 16.22 30.81
C ILE A 459 27.91 17.47 31.53
N ARG A 460 28.67 17.26 32.59
CA ARG A 460 29.06 18.34 33.50
C ARG A 460 30.10 19.25 32.89
N SER A 461 29.90 20.57 33.07
CA SER A 461 30.84 21.62 32.63
C SER A 461 31.19 21.57 31.14
N SER A 462 30.31 21.05 30.28
CA SER A 462 30.54 20.96 28.83
C SER A 462 30.83 22.31 28.19
N SER A 463 30.08 23.35 28.60
CA SER A 463 30.25 24.72 28.08
C SER A 463 31.58 25.35 28.52
N GLU A 464 31.99 25.14 29.73
CA GLU A 464 33.26 25.63 30.28
C GLU A 464 34.45 24.90 29.61
N LYS A 465 34.36 23.58 29.47
CA LYS A 465 35.39 22.80 28.75
C LYS A 465 35.46 23.21 27.28
N ARG A 466 34.34 23.40 26.63
CA ARG A 466 34.28 23.88 25.23
C ARG A 466 34.99 25.21 25.06
N PHE A 467 34.75 26.13 26.01
CA PHE A 467 35.41 27.44 26.04
C PHE A 467 36.93 27.29 26.22
N ASN A 468 37.38 26.53 27.22
CA ASN A 468 38.82 26.34 27.46
C ASN A 468 39.56 25.66 26.31
N LEU A 469 38.93 24.68 25.64
CA LEU A 469 39.51 23.99 24.49
C LEU A 469 39.50 24.88 23.23
N MET A 470 38.51 25.78 23.10
CA MET A 470 38.53 26.82 22.07
C MET A 470 39.72 27.77 22.24
N LEU A 471 40.03 28.17 23.48
CA LEU A 471 41.19 29.00 23.76
C LEU A 471 42.52 28.28 23.38
N GLN A 472 42.61 27.00 23.69
CA GLN A 472 43.77 26.18 23.31
C GLN A 472 43.95 26.10 21.80
N ASP A 473 42.90 25.85 21.03
CA ASP A 473 42.93 25.82 19.58
C ASP A 473 43.36 27.18 18.98
N LEU A 474 42.82 28.30 19.50
CA LEU A 474 43.15 29.65 19.06
C LEU A 474 44.62 29.99 19.37
N ASN A 475 45.09 29.75 20.59
CA ASN A 475 46.45 29.99 20.99
C ASN A 475 47.44 29.15 20.13
N GLN A 476 47.17 27.87 19.90
CA GLN A 476 47.97 27.03 19.06
C GLN A 476 48.07 27.57 17.61
N GLN A 477 46.97 28.09 17.09
CA GLN A 477 46.99 28.70 15.75
C GLN A 477 47.81 29.99 15.72
N ILE A 478 47.69 30.82 16.76
CA ILE A 478 48.49 32.05 16.90
C ILE A 478 49.98 31.74 17.00
N GLU A 479 50.39 30.77 17.81
CA GLU A 479 51.78 30.32 17.92
C GLU A 479 52.37 29.91 16.55
N TRP A 480 51.65 29.08 15.81
CA TRP A 480 52.09 28.63 14.49
C TRP A 480 52.22 29.81 13.49
N LEU A 481 51.27 30.73 13.54
CA LEU A 481 51.34 31.93 12.67
C LEU A 481 52.50 32.85 13.08
N ASN A 482 52.71 33.06 14.35
CA ASN A 482 53.83 33.85 14.87
C ASN A 482 55.18 33.27 14.43
N GLU A 483 55.38 31.95 14.56
CA GLU A 483 56.60 31.28 14.06
C GLU A 483 56.83 31.54 12.56
N ILE A 484 55.79 31.46 11.73
CA ILE A 484 55.87 31.68 10.29
C ILE A 484 56.14 33.17 9.96
N LEU A 485 55.48 34.09 10.65
CA LEU A 485 55.56 35.51 10.39
C LEU A 485 56.89 36.10 10.87
N VAL A 486 57.43 35.68 11.99
CA VAL A 486 58.76 36.08 12.50
C VAL A 486 59.86 35.71 11.52
N LEU A 487 59.78 34.54 10.87
CA LEU A 487 60.75 34.14 9.83
C LEU A 487 60.67 35.00 8.57
N ASN A 488 59.60 35.78 8.36
CA ASN A 488 59.41 36.66 7.19
C ASN A 488 59.96 38.10 7.36
N ASN A 489 60.54 38.44 8.53
CA ASN A 489 61.15 39.74 8.87
C ASN A 489 60.19 40.94 8.68
N SER A 490 60.68 42.10 8.25
CA SER A 490 60.00 43.39 8.19
C SER A 490 58.68 43.46 7.45
N ASP A 491 58.40 42.54 6.53
CA ASP A 491 57.18 42.53 5.72
C ASP A 491 55.92 42.04 6.51
N SER A 492 56.14 41.35 7.65
CA SER A 492 55.12 40.70 8.46
C SER A 492 54.85 41.37 9.80
N GLU A 493 55.59 42.41 10.15
CA GLU A 493 55.56 43.06 11.45
C GLU A 493 54.13 43.53 11.87
N LYS A 494 53.36 44.08 10.95
CA LYS A 494 51.99 44.48 11.20
C LYS A 494 51.08 43.31 11.63
N PHE A 495 51.32 42.11 11.09
CA PHE A 495 50.52 40.93 11.41
C PHE A 495 50.91 40.34 12.77
N VAL A 496 52.22 40.36 13.11
CA VAL A 496 52.71 39.95 14.42
C VAL A 496 52.09 40.84 15.50
N LEU A 497 52.10 42.17 15.32
CA LEU A 497 51.43 43.08 16.26
C LEU A 497 49.94 42.84 16.38
N ALA A 498 49.24 42.52 15.27
CA ALA A 498 47.83 42.19 15.28
C ALA A 498 47.56 40.87 16.04
N LEU A 499 48.42 39.83 15.88
CA LEU A 499 48.31 38.59 16.58
C LEU A 499 48.61 38.77 18.08
N ASP A 500 49.58 39.60 18.49
CA ASP A 500 49.86 39.91 19.90
C ASP A 500 48.63 40.55 20.60
N VAL A 501 47.89 41.39 19.89
CA VAL A 501 46.65 42.00 20.43
C VAL A 501 45.61 40.89 20.68
N PHE A 502 45.42 39.93 19.74
CA PHE A 502 44.49 38.85 19.92
C PHE A 502 44.96 37.85 20.99
N GLU A 503 46.22 37.54 21.07
CA GLU A 503 46.81 36.69 22.11
C GLU A 503 46.59 37.28 23.50
N ASN A 504 46.81 38.60 23.67
CA ASN A 504 46.52 39.29 24.94
C ASN A 504 45.03 39.31 25.27
N GLU A 505 44.15 39.52 24.26
CA GLU A 505 42.72 39.48 24.45
C GLU A 505 42.22 38.08 24.86
N ILE A 506 42.73 37.03 24.23
CA ILE A 506 42.39 35.63 24.49
C ILE A 506 42.84 35.24 25.94
N ASN A 507 44.03 35.68 26.38
CA ASN A 507 44.60 35.27 27.63
C ASN A 507 44.11 36.09 28.83
N ASN A 508 43.59 37.32 28.61
CA ASN A 508 43.15 38.21 29.72
C ASN A 508 41.63 38.35 29.77
N GLU A 509 40.97 38.84 28.72
CA GLU A 509 39.55 39.10 28.68
C GLU A 509 39.00 38.96 27.27
N ILE A 510 38.46 37.77 26.99
CA ILE A 510 37.89 37.45 25.69
C ILE A 510 36.53 38.13 25.48
N LYS A 511 36.32 38.76 24.33
CA LYS A 511 35.03 39.41 23.95
C LYS A 511 34.18 38.44 23.12
N ALA A 512 32.90 38.67 23.08
CA ALA A 512 31.95 37.84 22.37
C ALA A 512 32.24 37.71 20.85
N ASP A 513 32.93 38.68 20.26
CA ASP A 513 33.29 38.76 18.85
C ASP A 513 34.74 38.42 18.52
N THR A 514 35.57 38.08 19.54
CA THR A 514 37.03 37.88 19.39
C THR A 514 37.32 36.81 18.35
N GLU A 515 36.67 35.65 18.42
CA GLU A 515 36.89 34.56 17.45
C GLU A 515 36.48 34.97 16.02
N GLN A 516 35.37 35.69 15.85
CA GLN A 516 34.93 36.16 14.54
C GLN A 516 35.89 37.17 13.96
N ARG A 517 36.41 38.10 14.78
CA ARG A 517 37.41 39.10 14.34
C ARG A 517 38.72 38.44 13.97
N PHE A 518 39.16 37.46 14.76
CA PHE A 518 40.34 36.68 14.47
C PHE A 518 40.20 35.90 13.14
N GLN A 519 39.12 35.20 12.94
CA GLN A 519 38.83 34.48 11.68
C GLN A 519 38.74 35.42 10.47
N ARG A 520 38.25 36.63 10.67
CA ARG A 520 38.24 37.66 9.61
C ARG A 520 39.68 38.08 9.26
N LEU A 521 40.51 38.42 10.26
CA LEU A 521 41.92 38.76 10.04
C LEU A 521 42.69 37.67 9.29
N LEU A 522 42.45 36.40 9.67
CA LEU A 522 43.04 35.28 8.95
C LEU A 522 42.66 35.23 7.48
N ARG A 523 41.37 35.33 7.20
CA ARG A 523 40.82 35.16 5.86
C ARG A 523 41.10 36.31 4.94
N GLU A 524 41.04 37.55 5.44
CA GLU A 524 41.11 38.73 4.62
C GLU A 524 42.54 39.26 4.46
N GLU A 525 43.41 39.01 5.45
CA GLU A 525 44.75 39.57 5.46
C GLU A 525 45.89 38.54 5.53
N ILE A 526 45.90 37.66 6.54
CA ILE A 526 47.05 36.76 6.80
C ILE A 526 47.15 35.66 5.74
N HIS A 527 46.05 34.95 5.44
CA HIS A 527 46.09 33.86 4.45
C HIS A 527 46.45 34.35 3.04
N PRO A 528 45.89 35.46 2.53
CA PRO A 528 46.35 36.03 1.24
C PRO A 528 47.83 36.40 1.23
N PHE A 529 48.31 37.00 2.33
CA PHE A 529 49.70 37.32 2.46
C PHE A 529 50.61 36.05 2.42
N LEU A 530 50.26 35.02 3.17
CA LEU A 530 51.03 33.76 3.17
C LEU A 530 50.97 33.05 1.81
N GLN A 531 49.84 33.08 1.12
CA GLN A 531 49.69 32.53 -0.24
C GLN A 531 50.57 33.27 -1.25
N GLY A 532 50.61 34.59 -1.17
CA GLY A 532 51.48 35.43 -1.99
C GLY A 532 52.99 35.10 -1.81
N LYS A 533 53.39 34.78 -0.58
CA LYS A 533 54.76 34.34 -0.27
C LYS A 533 55.12 32.96 -0.85
N LEU A 534 54.18 32.10 -1.15
CA LEU A 534 54.41 30.85 -1.87
C LEU A 534 54.78 31.05 -3.33
N GLU A 535 54.32 32.13 -3.96
CA GLU A 535 54.51 32.45 -5.38
C GLU A 535 55.82 33.18 -5.63
N VAL A 536 56.34 33.95 -4.66
CA VAL A 536 57.57 34.77 -4.79
C VAL A 536 58.82 33.94 -4.37
N ARG A 537 60.07 34.41 -4.74
CA ARG A 537 61.34 33.85 -4.29
C ARG A 537 61.52 34.05 -2.77
N THR A 538 61.00 33.11 -1.96
CA THR A 538 61.18 33.05 -0.51
C THR A 538 62.03 31.86 -0.15
N SER A 539 62.63 31.82 1.05
CA SER A 539 63.43 30.67 1.50
C SER A 539 62.64 29.37 1.48
N ARG A 540 63.33 28.25 1.21
CA ARG A 540 62.69 26.93 1.16
C ARG A 540 62.03 26.57 2.50
N GLU A 541 62.62 26.98 3.60
CA GLU A 541 62.13 26.76 4.95
C GLU A 541 60.77 27.42 5.20
N ILE A 542 60.64 28.71 4.86
CA ILE A 542 59.39 29.46 4.99
C ILE A 542 58.29 28.85 4.12
N LYS A 543 58.59 28.48 2.88
CA LYS A 543 57.62 27.82 1.99
C LYS A 543 57.12 26.48 2.56
N THR A 544 58.01 25.70 3.18
CA THR A 544 57.63 24.43 3.81
C THR A 544 56.69 24.70 4.98
N ARG A 545 57.04 25.61 5.88
CA ARG A 545 56.20 25.99 7.05
C ARG A 545 54.81 26.50 6.64
N ILE A 546 54.73 27.35 5.60
CA ILE A 546 53.43 27.84 5.09
C ILE A 546 52.61 26.70 4.50
N LYS A 547 53.23 25.77 3.75
CA LYS A 547 52.55 24.60 3.21
C LYS A 547 52.04 23.69 4.33
N ASP A 548 52.84 23.46 5.35
CA ASP A 548 52.45 22.67 6.50
C ASP A 548 51.26 23.31 7.22
N TYR A 549 51.27 24.61 7.46
CA TYR A 549 50.18 25.36 8.05
C TYR A 549 48.86 25.19 7.24
N PHE A 550 48.91 25.40 5.93
CA PHE A 550 47.71 25.24 5.09
C PHE A 550 47.28 23.78 4.98
N SER A 551 48.18 22.82 5.05
CA SER A 551 47.82 21.40 5.08
C SER A 551 46.97 21.04 6.31
N HIS A 552 47.19 21.71 7.44
CA HIS A 552 46.45 21.52 8.67
C HIS A 552 45.08 22.23 8.72
N ILE A 553 44.88 23.22 7.85
CA ILE A 553 43.57 23.92 7.74
C ILE A 553 42.63 23.24 6.76
N PHE A 554 43.14 22.70 5.64
CA PHE A 554 42.34 22.20 4.51
C PHE A 554 42.16 20.66 4.50
N THR A 555 42.63 19.96 5.52
CA THR A 555 42.47 18.50 5.63
C THR A 555 41.50 18.10 6.73
N SER A 556 41.02 16.86 6.68
CA SER A 556 40.18 16.25 7.71
C SER A 556 40.83 16.19 9.12
N THR A 557 42.11 16.50 9.18
CA THR A 557 42.92 16.61 10.41
C THR A 557 43.18 18.07 10.78
N ASP A 558 42.14 18.90 10.83
CA ASP A 558 42.29 20.32 11.22
C ASP A 558 42.91 20.42 12.62
N LEU A 559 44.21 20.74 12.65
CA LEU A 559 44.99 20.80 13.87
C LEU A 559 44.51 21.94 14.80
N PHE A 560 44.00 23.03 14.19
CA PHE A 560 43.51 24.20 14.94
C PHE A 560 42.07 24.10 15.37
N TYR A 561 41.46 22.95 15.18
CA TYR A 561 40.12 22.56 15.70
C TYR A 561 40.17 21.24 16.50
N HIS A 562 41.39 20.70 16.70
CA HIS A 562 41.56 19.35 17.24
C HIS A 562 41.01 19.19 18.66
N HIS A 563 41.22 20.15 19.53
CA HIS A 563 40.75 20.11 20.91
C HIS A 563 39.25 20.16 21.00
N ARG A 564 38.60 21.06 20.25
CA ARG A 564 37.15 21.14 20.17
C ARG A 564 36.55 19.88 19.55
N LYS A 565 37.16 19.35 18.49
CA LYS A 565 36.75 18.10 17.85
C LYS A 565 36.78 16.91 18.81
N ASN A 566 37.85 16.77 19.58
CA ASN A 566 37.95 15.72 20.57
C ASN A 566 36.86 15.83 21.67
N LEU A 567 36.46 17.03 22.02
CA LEU A 567 35.33 17.25 22.91
C LEU A 567 34.00 16.84 22.27
N ASP A 568 33.75 17.27 21.04
CA ASP A 568 32.53 16.94 20.29
C ASP A 568 32.42 15.42 20.07
N ASP A 569 33.54 14.76 19.75
CA ASP A 569 33.61 13.30 19.65
C ASP A 569 33.31 12.63 21.00
N SER A 570 33.85 13.17 22.09
CA SER A 570 33.60 12.66 23.46
C SER A 570 32.12 12.81 23.84
N ILE A 571 31.49 13.98 23.58
CA ILE A 571 30.06 14.22 23.82
C ILE A 571 29.22 13.26 22.97
N THR A 572 29.58 13.07 21.71
CA THR A 572 28.87 12.16 20.79
C THR A 572 28.95 10.71 21.28
N LEU A 573 30.12 10.24 21.70
CA LEU A 573 30.30 8.90 22.24
C LEU A 573 29.50 8.67 23.53
N VAL A 574 29.53 9.64 24.48
CA VAL A 574 28.76 9.58 25.72
C VAL A 574 27.26 9.51 25.39
N ASN A 575 26.76 10.43 24.57
CA ASN A 575 25.35 10.48 24.18
C ASN A 575 24.88 9.19 23.49
N ARG A 576 25.72 8.62 22.63
CA ARG A 576 25.42 7.34 21.97
C ARG A 576 25.30 6.22 22.99
N LYS A 577 26.33 6.06 23.85
CA LYS A 577 26.36 4.98 24.85
C LYS A 577 25.18 5.04 25.81
N LEU A 578 24.87 6.23 26.36
CA LEU A 578 23.75 6.43 27.29
C LEU A 578 22.41 6.19 26.62
N ALA A 579 22.26 6.66 25.38
CA ALA A 579 21.04 6.47 24.60
C ALA A 579 20.79 5.00 24.29
N ASP A 580 21.79 4.26 23.81
CA ASP A 580 21.65 2.84 23.48
C ASP A 580 21.25 2.02 24.73
N MET A 581 21.86 2.30 25.88
CA MET A 581 21.50 1.64 27.15
C MET A 581 20.07 1.94 27.58
N LEU A 582 19.63 3.18 27.41
CA LEU A 582 18.27 3.61 27.76
C LEU A 582 17.25 2.94 26.84
N ASP A 583 17.51 2.90 25.51
CA ASP A 583 16.64 2.28 24.52
C ASP A 583 16.51 0.76 24.75
N GLU A 584 17.62 0.05 25.04
CA GLU A 584 17.57 -1.36 25.42
C GLU A 584 16.74 -1.60 26.69
N SER A 585 16.88 -0.72 27.67
CA SER A 585 16.12 -0.82 28.93
C SER A 585 14.64 -0.49 28.72
N GLN A 586 14.34 0.39 27.77
CA GLN A 586 12.98 0.85 27.44
C GLN A 586 12.08 -0.29 26.92
N VAL A 587 12.63 -1.28 26.20
CA VAL A 587 11.87 -2.46 25.77
C VAL A 587 11.19 -3.15 26.96
N LYS A 588 11.93 -3.33 28.07
CA LYS A 588 11.41 -3.93 29.30
C LYS A 588 10.41 -3.04 30.04
N ALA A 589 10.56 -1.72 29.91
CA ALA A 589 9.60 -0.78 30.50
C ALA A 589 8.25 -0.82 29.77
N GLN A 590 8.25 -0.97 28.46
CA GLN A 590 7.03 -1.14 27.65
C GLN A 590 6.26 -2.41 28.04
N GLU A 591 6.95 -3.50 28.42
CA GLU A 591 6.32 -4.72 28.93
C GLU A 591 5.63 -4.53 30.31
N ILE A 592 6.12 -3.59 31.14
CA ILE A 592 5.47 -3.25 32.42
C ILE A 592 4.12 -2.55 32.15
N PHE A 593 4.12 -1.57 31.28
CA PHE A 593 2.93 -0.86 30.81
C PHE A 593 3.30 -0.03 29.56
N PRO A 594 2.55 -0.12 28.45
CA PRO A 594 2.79 0.70 27.28
C PRO A 594 2.64 2.19 27.59
N HIS A 595 3.62 2.98 27.22
CA HIS A 595 3.67 4.42 27.48
C HIS A 595 4.35 5.14 26.34
N TYR A 596 4.06 6.44 26.19
CA TYR A 596 4.77 7.27 25.23
C TYR A 596 6.13 7.64 25.80
N TYR A 597 7.16 7.48 24.99
CA TYR A 597 8.56 7.69 25.34
C TYR A 597 9.22 8.67 24.38
N GLU A 598 9.88 9.68 24.95
CA GLU A 598 10.70 10.63 24.21
C GLU A 598 12.10 10.67 24.80
N ARG A 599 13.08 10.83 23.94
CA ARG A 599 14.47 10.98 24.30
C ARG A 599 15.13 12.08 23.48
N PHE A 600 15.79 12.99 24.16
CA PHE A 600 16.54 14.07 23.55
C PHE A 600 18.02 13.92 23.84
N LYS A 601 18.86 14.25 22.85
CA LYS A 601 20.33 14.31 22.95
C LYS A 601 20.74 15.76 22.83
N SER A 602 21.35 16.26 23.88
CA SER A 602 22.01 17.57 23.92
C SER A 602 23.44 17.37 24.44
N ASP A 603 23.88 18.15 25.42
CA ASP A 603 25.08 17.84 26.21
C ASP A 603 24.73 16.82 27.32
N GLY A 604 24.24 15.63 26.89
CA GLY A 604 23.72 14.59 27.75
C GLY A 604 22.48 13.92 27.14
N VAL A 605 21.79 13.07 27.91
CA VAL A 605 20.58 12.37 27.50
C VAL A 605 19.44 12.66 28.46
N GLU A 606 18.40 13.28 27.94
CA GLU A 606 17.13 13.52 28.64
C GLU A 606 16.10 12.51 28.14
N HIS A 607 15.23 12.02 29.03
CA HIS A 607 14.11 11.16 28.66
C HIS A 607 12.84 11.49 29.43
N ASN A 608 11.70 11.36 28.72
CA ASN A 608 10.37 11.55 29.27
C ASN A 608 9.54 10.29 29.00
N LEU A 609 8.79 9.84 30.00
CA LEU A 609 7.77 8.82 29.87
C LEU A 609 6.42 9.44 30.23
N TYR A 610 5.41 9.21 29.41
CA TYR A 610 4.04 9.65 29.66
C TYR A 610 3.15 8.42 29.77
N ILE A 611 2.55 8.21 30.94
CA ILE A 611 1.87 6.96 31.28
C ILE A 611 0.41 7.26 31.65
N GLY A 612 -0.53 6.56 31.07
CA GLY A 612 -1.95 6.73 31.40
C GLY A 612 -2.88 5.86 30.56
N THR A 613 -4.13 5.77 31.01
CA THR A 613 -5.18 4.99 30.33
C THR A 613 -5.45 5.47 28.91
N THR A 614 -5.23 6.76 28.62
CA THR A 614 -5.46 7.31 27.27
C THR A 614 -4.43 6.87 26.25
N ILE A 615 -3.26 6.38 26.68
CA ILE A 615 -2.22 5.78 25.79
C ILE A 615 -2.50 4.30 25.57
N ALA A 616 -2.84 3.57 26.64
CA ALA A 616 -3.16 2.14 26.57
C ALA A 616 -4.54 1.86 27.17
N PRO A 617 -5.63 2.17 26.45
CA PRO A 617 -7.00 2.10 26.97
C PRO A 617 -7.47 0.68 27.28
N GLU A 618 -6.84 -0.32 26.71
CA GLU A 618 -7.21 -1.74 26.90
C GLU A 618 -6.62 -2.34 28.19
N LEU A 619 -5.71 -1.60 28.87
CA LEU A 619 -5.00 -2.11 30.03
C LEU A 619 -5.41 -1.39 31.33
N HIS A 620 -5.42 -2.14 32.42
CA HIS A 620 -5.70 -1.58 33.75
C HIS A 620 -4.54 -0.74 34.28
N TYR A 621 -4.71 0.58 34.28
CA TYR A 621 -3.77 1.53 34.88
C TYR A 621 -3.99 1.64 36.38
N THR A 622 -2.94 1.39 37.16
CA THR A 622 -2.95 1.48 38.66
C THR A 622 -1.73 2.20 39.15
N SER A 623 -1.76 2.70 40.40
CA SER A 623 -0.58 3.29 41.09
C SER A 623 0.60 2.32 41.12
N LYS A 624 0.35 1.01 41.22
CA LYS A 624 1.41 -0.03 41.20
C LYS A 624 2.23 -0.02 39.91
N VAL A 625 1.63 0.32 38.79
CA VAL A 625 2.33 0.47 37.50
C VAL A 625 3.31 1.62 37.56
N VAL A 626 2.87 2.78 38.08
CA VAL A 626 3.73 3.96 38.22
C VAL A 626 4.92 3.67 39.14
N HIS A 627 4.69 3.03 40.30
CA HIS A 627 5.76 2.62 41.20
C HIS A 627 6.78 1.69 40.56
N LYS A 628 6.32 0.72 39.75
CA LYS A 628 7.22 -0.18 39.02
C LYS A 628 8.08 0.58 38.01
N LEU A 629 7.50 1.53 37.27
CA LEU A 629 8.21 2.31 36.25
C LEU A 629 9.15 3.34 36.89
N ARG A 630 8.80 3.96 38.03
CA ARG A 630 9.71 4.82 38.82
C ARG A 630 10.92 4.05 39.33
N TYR A 631 10.70 2.83 39.86
CA TYR A 631 11.80 1.96 40.29
C TYR A 631 12.66 1.50 39.12
N TRP A 632 12.03 1.16 37.97
CA TRP A 632 12.75 0.85 36.75
C TRP A 632 13.62 2.02 36.30
N GLN A 633 13.07 3.24 36.25
CA GLN A 633 13.79 4.45 35.86
C GLN A 633 15.03 4.68 36.76
N LEU A 634 14.87 4.65 38.09
CA LEU A 634 15.96 4.80 39.00
C LEU A 634 17.06 3.74 38.78
N LYS A 635 16.67 2.47 38.64
CA LYS A 635 17.59 1.37 38.37
C LYS A 635 18.34 1.54 37.05
N THR A 636 17.65 2.00 36.00
CA THR A 636 18.25 2.23 34.70
C THR A 636 19.27 3.34 34.71
N ILE A 637 18.95 4.47 35.35
CA ILE A 637 19.91 5.59 35.51
C ILE A 637 21.14 5.13 36.32
N CYS A 638 20.94 4.38 37.41
CA CYS A 638 22.07 3.82 38.16
C CYS A 638 22.96 2.92 37.30
N LYS A 639 22.36 2.08 36.44
CA LYS A 639 23.11 1.24 35.51
C LYS A 639 23.88 2.09 34.49
N MET A 640 23.25 3.12 33.95
CA MET A 640 23.88 4.05 32.98
C MET A 640 25.10 4.72 33.57
N GLU A 641 24.98 5.21 34.81
CA GLU A 641 26.09 5.86 35.52
C GLU A 641 27.28 4.92 35.78
N LEU A 642 27.01 3.71 36.28
CA LEU A 642 28.06 2.70 36.53
C LEU A 642 28.79 2.28 35.26
N GLU A 643 28.05 2.05 34.17
CA GLU A 643 28.63 1.73 32.84
C GLU A 643 29.43 2.91 32.29
N PHE A 644 28.95 4.14 32.48
CA PHE A 644 29.66 5.35 32.06
C PHE A 644 31.01 5.47 32.79
N GLN A 645 31.06 5.23 34.07
CA GLN A 645 32.32 5.31 34.83
C GLN A 645 33.38 4.34 34.30
N SER A 646 32.99 3.15 33.88
CA SER A 646 33.90 2.20 33.27
C SER A 646 34.32 2.61 31.83
N PHE A 647 33.46 3.34 31.14
CA PHE A 647 33.67 3.81 29.76
C PHE A 647 34.47 5.12 29.69
N LYS A 648 34.43 5.97 30.71
CA LYS A 648 35.02 7.30 30.79
C LYS A 648 36.49 7.34 30.35
N LYS A 649 37.28 6.32 30.70
CA LYS A 649 38.71 6.22 30.37
C LYS A 649 39.02 6.12 28.86
N TYR A 650 38.01 5.79 28.03
CA TYR A 650 38.16 5.66 26.58
C TYR A 650 37.77 6.95 25.82
N LEU A 651 37.35 8.00 26.53
CA LEU A 651 36.99 9.27 25.91
C LEU A 651 38.25 10.08 25.54
N PRO A 652 38.27 10.69 24.33
CA PRO A 652 39.36 11.61 23.94
C PRO A 652 39.56 12.76 24.94
N VAL A 653 38.46 13.31 25.45
CA VAL A 653 38.45 14.31 26.54
C VAL A 653 37.68 13.72 27.72
N PRO A 654 38.27 13.63 28.91
CA PRO A 654 37.58 13.11 30.08
C PRO A 654 36.37 14.02 30.45
N LEU A 655 35.18 13.43 30.46
CA LEU A 655 33.95 14.09 30.83
C LEU A 655 33.37 13.45 32.09
N ASP A 656 32.53 14.19 32.79
CA ASP A 656 31.74 13.70 33.90
C ASP A 656 30.25 13.88 33.58
N ILE A 657 29.43 12.96 34.06
CA ILE A 657 27.97 13.09 34.00
C ILE A 657 27.37 13.28 35.39
N ALA A 658 26.24 13.92 35.43
CA ALA A 658 25.45 14.11 36.64
C ALA A 658 23.99 13.77 36.35
N SER A 659 23.43 12.83 37.09
CA SER A 659 22.10 12.28 36.84
C SER A 659 21.05 12.82 37.78
N LEU A 660 19.85 13.13 37.26
CA LEU A 660 18.72 13.65 37.99
C LEU A 660 17.42 12.97 37.55
N ILE A 661 16.54 12.72 38.54
CA ILE A 661 15.14 12.32 38.37
C ILE A 661 14.27 13.42 38.95
N PHE A 662 13.23 13.84 38.21
CA PHE A 662 12.19 14.73 38.70
C PHE A 662 10.87 13.98 38.88
N VAL A 663 10.37 13.98 40.12
CA VAL A 663 9.14 13.31 40.49
C VAL A 663 8.01 14.32 40.53
N TYR A 664 7.12 14.21 39.55
CA TYR A 664 5.95 15.06 39.41
C TYR A 664 4.68 14.24 39.59
N ASN A 665 3.76 14.68 40.45
CA ASN A 665 2.58 13.91 40.83
C ASN A 665 1.31 14.33 40.07
N GLU A 666 1.27 15.59 39.63
CA GLU A 666 0.10 16.08 38.93
C GLU A 666 0.00 15.43 37.55
N LYS A 667 -1.24 15.23 37.10
CA LYS A 667 -1.50 14.72 35.79
C LYS A 667 -1.32 15.80 34.74
N ILE A 668 -0.73 15.45 33.62
CA ILE A 668 -0.54 16.37 32.51
C ILE A 668 -1.23 15.83 31.24
N ASP A 669 -1.53 16.74 30.35
CA ASP A 669 -2.04 16.43 29.01
C ASP A 669 -0.93 16.73 27.99
N ILE A 670 -0.78 15.88 26.98
CA ILE A 670 0.10 16.12 25.82
C ILE A 670 -0.72 16.19 24.55
N ARG A 671 -0.29 17.03 23.63
CA ARG A 671 -0.94 17.25 22.35
C ARG A 671 0.08 17.23 21.23
N PHE A 672 -0.25 16.56 20.12
CA PHE A 672 0.58 16.59 18.93
C PHE A 672 0.42 17.92 18.20
N ARG A 673 1.50 18.62 18.01
CA ARG A 673 1.58 19.86 17.25
C ARG A 673 1.88 19.57 15.80
N MET A 674 0.94 19.89 14.92
CA MET A 674 1.06 19.65 13.47
C MET A 674 2.16 20.51 12.83
N ASP A 675 2.35 21.73 13.33
CA ASP A 675 3.36 22.70 12.86
C ASP A 675 4.80 22.25 13.18
N GLU A 676 5.01 21.68 14.35
CA GLU A 676 6.33 21.22 14.82
C GLU A 676 6.52 19.70 14.67
N LYS A 677 5.47 18.97 14.29
CA LYS A 677 5.43 17.50 14.15
C LYS A 677 5.98 16.76 15.38
N ARG A 678 5.65 17.23 16.57
CA ARG A 678 6.02 16.62 17.85
C ARG A 678 4.92 16.77 18.88
N PHE A 679 5.01 15.99 19.97
CA PHE A 679 4.17 16.22 21.13
C PHE A 679 4.69 17.39 21.96
N ASP A 680 3.76 18.13 22.54
CA ASP A 680 4.02 19.19 23.50
C ASP A 680 3.01 19.10 24.65
N VAL A 681 3.37 19.61 25.80
CA VAL A 681 2.51 19.63 26.97
C VAL A 681 1.39 20.66 26.77
N ASP A 682 0.13 20.24 26.94
CA ASP A 682 -1.06 21.03 26.63
C ASP A 682 -1.58 21.80 27.85
N GLY A 683 -1.81 23.09 27.67
CA GLY A 683 -2.50 23.96 28.63
C GLY A 683 -1.60 24.72 29.61
N ALA A 684 -2.09 25.86 30.09
CA ALA A 684 -1.36 26.80 30.93
C ALA A 684 -0.95 26.20 32.30
N TYR A 685 -1.77 25.32 32.87
CA TYR A 685 -1.43 24.64 34.14
C TYR A 685 -0.29 23.62 34.01
N ASN A 686 -0.15 23.03 32.84
CA ASN A 686 0.89 22.04 32.56
C ASN A 686 2.23 22.69 32.19
N SER A 687 2.26 23.97 31.90
CA SER A 687 3.50 24.73 31.61
C SER A 687 4.44 24.79 32.80
N TYR A 688 3.93 24.68 34.03
CA TYR A 688 4.79 24.59 35.22
C TYR A 688 5.72 23.37 35.17
N TYR A 689 5.24 22.23 34.73
CA TYR A 689 6.08 21.04 34.57
C TYR A 689 7.28 21.31 33.63
N GLU A 690 7.05 21.91 32.48
CA GLU A 690 8.11 22.25 31.51
C GLU A 690 9.06 23.34 32.03
N ILE A 691 8.56 24.33 32.78
CA ILE A 691 9.39 25.37 33.39
C ILE A 691 10.33 24.79 34.42
N ILE A 692 9.82 23.90 35.28
CA ILE A 692 10.65 23.24 36.32
C ILE A 692 11.70 22.37 35.62
N LYS A 693 11.29 21.51 34.70
CA LYS A 693 12.14 20.58 33.97
C LYS A 693 13.36 21.27 33.34
N LYS A 694 13.16 22.42 32.66
CA LYS A 694 14.21 23.20 31.98
C LYS A 694 15.19 23.91 32.91
N ARG A 695 14.96 23.93 34.21
CA ARG A 695 15.79 24.66 35.21
C ARG A 695 16.44 23.79 36.24
N LEU A 696 15.94 22.58 36.44
CA LEU A 696 16.41 21.67 37.49
C LEU A 696 17.86 21.25 37.31
N ASP A 697 18.34 21.08 36.09
CA ASP A 697 19.72 20.72 35.76
C ASP A 697 20.75 21.77 36.27
N LYS A 698 20.31 23.04 36.33
CA LYS A 698 21.13 24.21 36.74
C LYS A 698 20.84 24.71 38.16
N ALA A 699 19.85 24.13 38.81
CA ALA A 699 19.42 24.56 40.14
C ALA A 699 20.51 24.32 41.20
N HIS A 700 20.49 25.21 42.20
CA HIS A 700 21.41 25.16 43.37
C HIS A 700 20.71 24.67 44.62
N VAL A 701 21.51 24.21 45.56
CA VAL A 701 21.08 23.97 46.93
C VAL A 701 20.72 25.34 47.56
N LYS A 702 19.56 25.40 48.23
CA LYS A 702 19.07 26.65 48.82
C LYS A 702 20.13 27.27 49.71
N ASP A 703 20.35 28.57 49.56
CA ASP A 703 21.33 29.38 50.30
C ASP A 703 22.80 28.94 50.06
N SER A 704 23.09 28.29 48.92
CA SER A 704 24.44 27.84 48.54
C SER A 704 24.68 28.06 47.06
N SER A 705 25.96 28.16 46.67
CA SER A 705 26.39 28.14 45.26
C SER A 705 26.57 26.71 44.71
N GLU A 706 26.34 25.69 45.53
CA GLU A 706 26.47 24.29 45.16
C GLU A 706 25.27 23.86 44.33
N ARG A 707 25.49 23.23 43.15
CA ARG A 707 24.42 22.64 42.36
C ARG A 707 23.81 21.43 43.04
N ILE A 708 22.52 21.22 42.88
CA ILE A 708 21.83 20.04 43.41
C ILE A 708 22.36 18.72 42.79
N THR A 709 22.89 18.78 41.57
CA THR A 709 23.48 17.61 40.87
C THR A 709 25.00 17.59 41.06
N ALA A 710 25.57 16.40 41.23
CA ALA A 710 27.01 16.20 41.41
C ALA A 710 27.47 14.94 40.63
N PRO A 711 28.68 14.93 40.08
CA PRO A 711 29.23 13.73 39.43
C PRO A 711 29.33 12.56 40.43
N GLY A 712 29.05 11.35 39.92
CA GLY A 712 29.08 10.14 40.77
C GLY A 712 27.94 10.04 41.80
N LYS A 713 26.94 10.92 41.70
CA LYS A 713 25.74 10.89 42.56
C LYS A 713 24.47 11.00 41.73
N ILE A 714 23.41 10.33 42.20
CA ILE A 714 22.07 10.53 41.62
C ILE A 714 21.29 11.52 42.51
N THR A 715 20.62 12.47 41.85
CA THR A 715 19.75 13.45 42.53
C THR A 715 18.30 13.15 42.16
N ILE A 716 17.42 13.07 43.17
CA ILE A 716 16.00 12.84 43.01
C ILE A 716 15.27 14.04 43.56
N VAL A 717 14.67 14.85 42.70
CA VAL A 717 13.91 16.06 43.07
C VAL A 717 12.43 15.72 43.14
N TYR A 718 11.77 16.15 44.20
CA TYR A 718 10.38 15.78 44.47
C TYR A 718 9.65 16.85 45.30
N PHE A 719 8.30 16.70 45.32
CA PHE A 719 7.41 17.42 46.21
C PHE A 719 6.83 16.45 47.24
N GLY A 720 6.73 16.91 48.51
CA GLY A 720 5.99 16.22 49.56
C GLY A 720 6.67 14.98 50.14
N MET A 721 6.24 14.63 51.33
CA MET A 721 6.87 13.55 52.15
C MET A 721 6.54 12.14 51.62
N GLU A 722 5.46 11.98 50.87
CA GLU A 722 5.09 10.67 50.31
C GLU A 722 6.09 10.19 49.24
N ASN A 723 6.50 11.08 48.34
CA ASN A 723 7.53 10.79 47.36
C ASN A 723 8.88 10.50 48.00
N GLN A 724 9.22 11.25 49.05
CA GLN A 724 10.44 10.99 49.82
C GLN A 724 10.46 9.55 50.34
N LYS A 725 9.37 9.12 50.98
CA LYS A 725 9.27 7.77 51.54
C LYS A 725 9.34 6.69 50.43
N GLU A 726 8.69 6.92 49.34
CA GLU A 726 8.73 6.01 48.16
C GLU A 726 10.17 5.82 47.65
N TYR A 727 10.88 6.93 47.41
CA TYR A 727 12.24 6.85 46.87
C TYR A 727 13.27 6.37 47.89
N LEU A 728 13.09 6.63 49.20
CA LEU A 728 13.92 6.03 50.23
C LEU A 728 13.80 4.49 50.24
N ASP A 729 12.61 3.94 50.03
CA ASP A 729 12.43 2.49 49.90
C ASP A 729 13.17 1.95 48.64
N TYR A 730 13.10 2.66 47.50
CA TYR A 730 13.84 2.28 46.29
C TYR A 730 15.34 2.35 46.46
N ILE A 731 15.85 3.43 47.07
CA ILE A 731 17.27 3.61 47.41
C ILE A 731 17.74 2.48 48.31
N SER A 732 16.99 2.17 49.41
CA SER A 732 17.32 1.06 50.30
C SER A 732 17.44 -0.29 49.59
N LYS A 733 16.57 -0.56 48.61
CA LYS A 733 16.65 -1.78 47.79
C LYS A 733 17.90 -1.81 46.93
N LEU A 734 18.37 -0.67 46.40
CA LEU A 734 19.59 -0.57 45.59
C LEU A 734 20.86 -0.58 46.45
N GLN A 735 20.82 -0.02 47.66
CA GLN A 735 21.89 -0.11 48.67
C GLN A 735 22.14 -1.58 49.06
N LYS A 736 21.08 -2.34 49.35
CA LYS A 736 21.18 -3.78 49.64
C LYS A 736 21.78 -4.59 48.48
N LYS A 737 21.70 -4.09 47.25
CA LYS A 737 22.30 -4.70 46.05
C LYS A 737 23.71 -4.20 45.76
N GLY A 738 24.26 -3.30 46.60
CA GLY A 738 25.58 -2.73 46.43
C GLY A 738 25.69 -1.75 45.25
N VAL A 739 24.59 -1.17 44.78
CA VAL A 739 24.54 -0.22 43.65
C VAL A 739 24.72 1.22 44.13
N LEU A 740 24.12 1.55 45.29
CA LEU A 740 24.19 2.87 45.93
C LEU A 740 24.86 2.76 47.30
N GLN A 741 25.54 3.82 47.71
CA GLN A 741 26.16 3.94 49.03
C GLN A 741 25.14 4.32 50.13
N ASN A 742 25.53 4.28 51.41
CA ASN A 742 24.65 4.60 52.52
C ASN A 742 24.65 6.08 52.90
N ASP A 743 25.13 6.96 52.02
CA ASP A 743 25.34 8.40 52.23
C ASP A 743 24.18 9.25 51.67
N ILE A 744 23.00 9.12 52.21
CA ILE A 744 21.83 9.88 51.72
C ILE A 744 21.90 11.33 52.19
N GLU A 745 22.00 12.28 51.30
CA GLU A 745 21.92 13.71 51.55
C GLU A 745 20.49 14.21 51.31
N PHE A 746 19.97 15.00 52.29
CA PHE A 746 18.66 15.65 52.18
C PHE A 746 18.89 17.12 51.90
N LEU A 747 18.45 17.57 50.70
CA LEU A 747 18.71 18.92 50.24
C LEU A 747 17.39 19.68 50.01
N ARG A 748 17.45 21.01 50.22
CA ARG A 748 16.41 21.94 49.79
C ARG A 748 16.88 22.59 48.50
N VAL A 749 16.01 22.62 47.49
CA VAL A 749 16.30 23.27 46.21
C VAL A 749 16.02 24.76 46.34
N GLU A 750 16.82 25.58 45.69
CA GLU A 750 16.54 27.02 45.56
C GLU A 750 15.15 27.30 44.95
N ASP A 751 14.62 28.47 45.25
CA ASP A 751 13.31 28.86 44.73
C ASP A 751 13.43 29.16 43.24
N LEU A 752 12.81 28.28 42.41
CA LEU A 752 12.73 28.50 40.98
C LEU A 752 11.59 29.45 40.64
N GLN A 753 11.68 30.16 39.53
CA GLN A 753 10.74 31.23 39.12
C GLN A 753 9.26 30.81 39.33
N GLY A 754 8.65 31.30 40.43
CA GLY A 754 7.26 31.02 40.76
C GLY A 754 7.01 29.68 41.49
N ILE A 755 8.06 28.91 41.81
CA ILE A 755 7.94 27.58 42.43
C ILE A 755 8.88 27.49 43.64
N THR A 756 8.30 27.19 44.78
CA THR A 756 9.02 27.04 46.05
C THR A 756 8.77 25.68 46.68
N GLY A 757 9.62 25.25 47.58
CA GLY A 757 9.40 24.05 48.40
C GLY A 757 9.81 22.72 47.70
N LEU A 758 10.61 22.77 46.65
CA LEU A 758 11.25 21.58 46.08
C LEU A 758 12.29 21.02 47.05
N LEU A 759 12.28 19.69 47.23
CA LEU A 759 13.24 18.92 48.00
C LEU A 759 14.00 17.95 47.09
N ALA A 760 15.21 17.58 47.53
CA ALA A 760 15.99 16.58 46.78
C ALA A 760 16.65 15.56 47.75
N LEU A 761 16.75 14.32 47.25
CA LEU A 761 17.61 13.28 47.80
C LEU A 761 18.81 13.14 46.88
N ARG A 762 20.02 13.14 47.44
CA ARG A 762 21.26 12.90 46.66
C ARG A 762 22.01 11.74 47.30
N VAL A 763 22.44 10.77 46.47
CA VAL A 763 23.06 9.52 46.93
C VAL A 763 24.22 9.17 46.00
N SER A 764 25.35 8.73 46.53
CA SER A 764 26.53 8.30 45.78
C SER A 764 26.36 6.90 45.18
N PHE A 765 26.90 6.69 43.98
CA PHE A 765 27.02 5.37 43.39
C PHE A 765 28.16 4.58 44.03
N THR A 766 28.00 3.27 44.17
CA THR A 766 29.11 2.39 44.56
C THR A 766 29.95 2.14 43.33
N LEU A 767 31.03 2.90 43.17
CA LEU A 767 31.93 2.75 42.03
C LEU A 767 32.75 1.47 42.22
N PRO A 768 33.07 0.72 41.14
CA PRO A 768 34.06 -0.36 41.18
C PRO A 768 35.39 0.21 41.69
N GLN A 769 36.01 -0.45 42.72
CA GLN A 769 37.38 -0.11 43.08
C GLN A 769 38.27 -0.38 41.90
N GLU A 770 39.12 0.61 41.49
CA GLU A 770 40.12 0.49 40.42
C GLU A 770 41.08 -0.67 40.62
#